data_73b1f46997c40c5e6e38d6eae608659c
#
_entry.id   73b1f46997c40c5e6e38d6eae608659c
#
_cell.length_a   1.000
_cell.length_b   1.000
_cell.length_c   1.000
_cell.angle_alpha   90.00
_cell.angle_beta   90.00
_cell.angle_gamma   90.00
#
_symmetry.space_group_name_H-M   'P 1'
#
loop_
_entity.id
_entity.type
_entity.pdbx_description
1 polymer ?
#
loop_
_entity_poly.entity_id
_entity_poly.type
_entity_poly.pdbx_seq_one_letter_code
_entity_poly.pdbx_strand_id
1 'polypeptide(L)'
;MKRRLSLLSAAILPLFAASSIAYAEDGELETIVVTGDFQKESIQTLSASASLFSDHEINQRGAKFLDEMLASAANVNFTSGASRGRFVQIRGVGLRSQFVDPINPSVGLVIDGINYSGLGGSSLLFDIDQVEIYRGPQGTRFGADALAGMIQMESAAPTFDPSVKVQLGAGNYNSYEAGIAAGTGITDDTAVRASVYQRESDGYVENRYLGEDTQQQDELVSRFKLHSQLTSHLRTELNVHYIDINNGYDAFTLDNSRNSVADEPGEDNQESIAVGLANIYTGFDWFDVSLNVSGIDSELLYSFDEDWVCNDEAQPELCAAGLHEWGYSSTDTYLRDRKDQAAELQFNGKAGDWVAGIYYQGREVDLERQYTWLAQPFASNYETSNIAAYGQLATPIGPKTTLITGLRVEQYQGDYTDNNGFIEETDDVMVGGKLALEYQVIDRTMIYTSITRGYKAGGINSEALAKAKDKGLNLDADFFANHTSFAPEYLWSGEFGVKGSSLDDKFVLRLAAFYMYREDMQLKSWQVEGQKFTGYIDNASSGENYGLEIEGSFQATDNLLLTGSAGYLHTEINDFVAQSGLDQDGRDQAQAPKYQYAFTARYNFTPALYASIGLEGKDDYYFSDSHNSKAPSTNLVNASFGYEGDNWSINAWARNLFDEDVPTRGFEFGNDPLDGYTTHTYTQLGEPMVAGVTFIYEL
;
A
#
# COMPACT_ATOMS: atom_id res chain seq x y z
N MET A 1 -0.88 -17.01 29.77
CA MET A 1 -2.23 -17.15 30.34
C MET A 1 -2.50 -15.97 31.28
N LYS A 2 -2.87 -14.83 30.73
CA LYS A 2 -3.42 -13.68 31.46
C LYS A 2 -4.51 -13.07 30.59
N ARG A 3 -5.75 -13.47 30.80
CA ARG A 3 -6.92 -12.82 30.21
C ARG A 3 -6.97 -11.37 30.66
N ARG A 4 -6.81 -10.42 29.74
CA ARG A 4 -7.22 -9.04 29.96
C ARG A 4 -8.73 -8.97 29.66
N LEU A 5 -9.51 -8.62 30.67
CA LEU A 5 -10.95 -8.34 30.53
C LEU A 5 -11.12 -7.10 29.64
N SER A 6 -11.87 -7.25 28.57
CA SER A 6 -12.39 -6.17 27.75
C SER A 6 -13.33 -5.29 28.59
N LEU A 7 -12.97 -4.04 28.79
CA LEU A 7 -13.83 -2.99 29.36
C LEU A 7 -14.62 -2.33 28.21
N LEU A 8 -15.61 -3.02 27.68
CA LEU A 8 -16.62 -2.40 26.81
C LEU A 8 -18.00 -2.95 27.15
N SER A 9 -18.47 -2.66 28.36
CA SER A 9 -19.88 -2.89 28.73
C SER A 9 -20.30 -1.79 29.69
N ALA A 10 -20.78 -0.68 29.17
CA ALA A 10 -21.80 0.19 29.75
C ALA A 10 -21.69 1.64 29.19
N ALA A 11 -22.54 1.97 28.23
CA ALA A 11 -23.23 3.26 28.15
C ALA A 11 -24.05 3.34 26.85
N ILE A 12 -25.20 2.69 26.82
CA ILE A 12 -26.23 3.03 25.84
C ILE A 12 -27.42 3.57 26.64
N LEU A 13 -27.63 4.88 26.57
CA LEU A 13 -28.88 5.53 26.94
C LEU A 13 -29.39 6.33 25.72
N PRO A 14 -30.67 6.26 25.37
CA PRO A 14 -31.18 6.83 24.14
C PRO A 14 -31.52 8.32 24.32
N LEU A 15 -31.01 9.16 23.41
CA LEU A 15 -31.53 10.50 23.16
C LEU A 15 -32.29 10.50 21.83
N PHE A 16 -33.61 10.39 21.90
CA PHE A 16 -34.47 10.75 20.78
C PHE A 16 -34.81 12.26 20.93
N ALA A 17 -34.40 13.06 19.96
CA ALA A 17 -34.96 14.40 19.73
C ALA A 17 -35.09 14.65 18.24
N ALA A 18 -36.22 15.18 17.86
CA ALA A 18 -36.76 15.26 16.52
C ALA A 18 -35.91 16.08 15.55
N SER A 19 -35.72 15.57 14.37
CA SER A 19 -35.04 16.18 13.24
C SER A 19 -36.01 16.83 12.27
N SER A 20 -35.64 18.01 11.77
CA SER A 20 -36.24 18.69 10.65
C SER A 20 -35.66 18.16 9.33
N ILE A 21 -36.55 17.81 8.42
CA ILE A 21 -36.25 17.27 7.09
C ILE A 21 -35.59 18.36 6.24
N ALA A 22 -34.36 18.15 5.81
CA ALA A 22 -33.73 18.87 4.70
C ALA A 22 -33.77 18.00 3.46
N TYR A 23 -34.38 18.48 2.40
CA TYR A 23 -34.35 17.85 1.07
C TYR A 23 -32.97 18.04 0.48
N ALA A 24 -32.34 16.94 0.02
CA ALA A 24 -31.14 16.98 -0.83
C ALA A 24 -31.55 17.55 -2.20
N GLU A 25 -30.89 18.60 -2.63
CA GLU A 25 -30.95 19.15 -3.99
C GLU A 25 -30.16 18.27 -4.96
N ASP A 26 -30.59 18.28 -6.23
CA ASP A 26 -30.16 17.47 -7.36
C ASP A 26 -28.65 17.19 -7.44
N GLY A 27 -28.33 15.91 -7.66
CA GLY A 27 -27.00 15.32 -7.84
C GLY A 27 -26.07 16.03 -8.83
N GLU A 28 -25.31 17.00 -8.37
CA GLU A 28 -23.99 17.29 -8.92
C GLU A 28 -23.04 16.25 -8.31
N LEU A 29 -22.40 15.43 -9.18
CA LEU A 29 -21.24 14.63 -8.76
C LEU A 29 -20.26 15.61 -8.14
N GLU A 30 -19.97 15.45 -6.85
CA GLU A 30 -18.99 16.27 -6.15
C GLU A 30 -17.71 16.36 -6.98
N THR A 31 -17.22 17.57 -7.18
CA THR A 31 -15.94 17.76 -7.88
C THR A 31 -14.86 17.23 -6.97
N ILE A 32 -14.48 15.97 -7.18
CA ILE A 32 -13.53 15.26 -6.34
C ILE A 32 -12.16 15.93 -6.52
N VAL A 33 -11.66 16.49 -5.44
CA VAL A 33 -10.41 17.26 -5.39
C VAL A 33 -9.31 16.35 -4.93
N VAL A 34 -8.22 16.29 -5.70
CA VAL A 34 -7.00 15.54 -5.38
C VAL A 34 -5.88 16.49 -5.00
N THR A 35 -4.91 15.98 -4.25
CA THR A 35 -3.78 16.75 -3.72
C THR A 35 -2.43 16.34 -4.33
N GLY A 36 -2.47 15.53 -5.41
CA GLY A 36 -1.30 14.89 -6.01
C GLY A 36 -0.25 15.80 -6.63
N ASP A 37 -0.59 17.01 -6.99
CA ASP A 37 0.33 17.94 -7.61
C ASP A 37 0.42 19.25 -6.83
N PHE A 38 1.01 19.24 -5.63
CA PHE A 38 1.21 20.40 -4.76
C PHE A 38 -0.02 21.32 -4.52
N GLN A 39 -1.02 21.26 -5.37
CA GLN A 39 -2.26 22.05 -5.31
C GLN A 39 -3.47 21.15 -5.28
N LYS A 40 -4.50 21.60 -4.58
CA LYS A 40 -5.81 20.96 -4.61
C LYS A 40 -6.46 21.24 -5.96
N GLU A 41 -6.61 20.22 -6.77
CA GLU A 41 -7.25 20.31 -8.07
C GLU A 41 -8.20 19.14 -8.33
N SER A 42 -9.07 19.27 -9.32
CA SER A 42 -9.91 18.17 -9.74
C SER A 42 -9.07 17.05 -10.39
N ILE A 43 -9.39 15.79 -10.11
CA ILE A 43 -8.77 14.66 -10.81
C ILE A 43 -8.91 14.78 -12.34
N GLN A 44 -9.90 15.52 -12.84
CA GLN A 44 -10.13 15.75 -14.26
C GLN A 44 -9.18 16.80 -14.88
N THR A 45 -8.54 17.64 -14.04
CA THR A 45 -7.56 18.65 -14.51
C THR A 45 -6.12 18.26 -14.22
N LEU A 46 -5.88 17.23 -13.43
CA LEU A 46 -4.55 16.73 -13.11
C LEU A 46 -3.83 16.16 -14.35
N SER A 47 -2.60 16.63 -14.63
CA SER A 47 -1.74 16.16 -15.72
C SER A 47 -0.94 14.90 -15.37
N ALA A 48 -1.62 13.89 -14.79
CA ALA A 48 -1.10 12.57 -14.46
C ALA A 48 -2.23 11.54 -14.44
N SER A 49 -1.92 10.26 -14.66
CA SER A 49 -2.85 9.18 -14.44
C SER A 49 -3.04 8.93 -12.95
N ALA A 50 -4.29 8.95 -12.49
CA ALA A 50 -4.66 8.69 -11.10
C ALA A 50 -6.01 8.01 -10.98
N SER A 51 -6.17 7.16 -9.96
CA SER A 51 -7.46 6.64 -9.47
C SER A 51 -7.81 7.30 -8.15
N LEU A 52 -9.11 7.39 -7.89
CA LEU A 52 -9.63 7.88 -6.63
C LEU A 52 -10.79 7.00 -6.20
N PHE A 53 -10.83 6.64 -4.93
CA PHE A 53 -11.89 5.89 -4.28
C PHE A 53 -12.42 6.69 -3.10
N SER A 54 -13.72 6.95 -3.12
CA SER A 54 -14.45 7.66 -2.05
C SER A 54 -14.86 6.71 -0.91
N ASP A 55 -15.21 7.26 0.26
CA ASP A 55 -15.81 6.51 1.39
C ASP A 55 -17.01 5.68 0.93
N HIS A 56 -17.87 6.25 0.05
CA HIS A 56 -19.02 5.54 -0.50
C HIS A 56 -18.63 4.27 -1.30
N GLU A 57 -17.63 4.35 -2.18
CA GLU A 57 -17.13 3.20 -2.96
C GLU A 57 -16.48 2.14 -2.06
N ILE A 58 -15.70 2.57 -1.05
CA ILE A 58 -15.10 1.71 -0.02
C ILE A 58 -16.19 0.92 0.72
N ASN A 59 -17.20 1.62 1.23
CA ASN A 59 -18.30 1.02 1.98
C ASN A 59 -19.19 0.12 1.12
N GLN A 60 -19.46 0.50 -0.14
CA GLN A 60 -20.25 -0.30 -1.08
C GLN A 60 -19.57 -1.63 -1.38
N ARG A 61 -18.25 -1.66 -1.54
CA ARG A 61 -17.46 -2.86 -1.77
C ARG A 61 -17.32 -3.72 -0.51
N GLY A 62 -17.57 -3.16 0.68
CA GLY A 62 -17.31 -3.79 1.96
C GLY A 62 -15.82 -3.91 2.26
N ALA A 63 -14.99 -3.07 1.63
CA ALA A 63 -13.55 -3.07 1.81
C ALA A 63 -13.18 -2.58 3.21
N LYS A 64 -12.20 -3.25 3.84
CA LYS A 64 -11.66 -2.94 5.16
C LYS A 64 -10.21 -2.51 5.10
N PHE A 65 -9.50 -2.98 4.08
CA PHE A 65 -8.08 -2.75 3.84
C PHE A 65 -7.83 -2.15 2.46
N LEU A 66 -6.73 -1.44 2.33
CA LEU A 66 -6.31 -0.80 1.08
C LEU A 66 -6.16 -1.81 -0.06
N ASP A 67 -5.54 -2.97 0.19
CA ASP A 67 -5.29 -3.99 -0.83
C ASP A 67 -6.58 -4.54 -1.47
N GLU A 68 -7.70 -4.53 -0.74
CA GLU A 68 -9.02 -4.89 -1.25
C GLU A 68 -9.56 -3.87 -2.27
N MET A 69 -9.01 -2.65 -2.31
CA MET A 69 -9.34 -1.60 -3.31
C MET A 69 -8.40 -1.59 -4.51
N LEU A 70 -7.15 -2.08 -4.35
CA LEU A 70 -6.12 -1.97 -5.38
C LEU A 70 -6.48 -2.67 -6.69
N ALA A 71 -7.22 -3.79 -6.62
CA ALA A 71 -7.71 -4.50 -7.80
C ALA A 71 -8.63 -3.66 -8.69
N SER A 72 -9.23 -2.59 -8.16
CA SER A 72 -10.09 -1.66 -8.90
C SER A 72 -9.31 -0.57 -9.65
N ALA A 73 -8.00 -0.45 -9.45
CA ALA A 73 -7.16 0.52 -10.15
C ALA A 73 -6.39 -0.14 -11.29
N ALA A 74 -6.40 0.49 -12.48
CA ALA A 74 -5.71 -0.04 -13.66
C ALA A 74 -4.19 -0.10 -13.45
N ASN A 75 -3.54 -1.22 -13.84
CA ASN A 75 -2.10 -1.48 -13.74
C ASN A 75 -1.54 -1.32 -12.31
N VAL A 76 -2.35 -1.65 -11.29
CA VAL A 76 -1.94 -1.70 -9.88
C VAL A 76 -2.10 -3.13 -9.37
N ASN A 77 -1.02 -3.73 -8.92
CA ASN A 77 -1.00 -5.08 -8.35
C ASN A 77 -0.42 -5.02 -6.93
N PHE A 78 -0.57 -6.10 -6.17
CA PHE A 78 0.05 -6.21 -4.86
C PHE A 78 0.55 -7.63 -4.60
N THR A 79 1.50 -7.74 -3.68
CA THR A 79 2.03 -9.01 -3.18
C THR A 79 1.83 -9.05 -1.68
N SER A 80 1.40 -10.20 -1.15
CA SER A 80 1.35 -10.41 0.28
C SER A 80 2.77 -10.44 0.86
N GLY A 81 3.00 -9.65 1.90
CA GLY A 81 4.29 -9.56 2.58
C GLY A 81 4.34 -10.37 3.85
N ALA A 82 3.18 -10.56 4.49
CA ALA A 82 2.95 -11.31 5.71
C ALA A 82 1.47 -11.67 5.78
N SER A 83 0.73 -11.21 6.77
CA SER A 83 -0.69 -11.56 6.96
C SER A 83 -1.61 -11.02 5.86
N ARG A 84 -1.19 -10.00 5.09
CA ARG A 84 -1.98 -9.36 4.02
C ARG A 84 -1.13 -8.75 2.90
N GLY A 85 -1.78 -8.14 1.91
CA GLY A 85 -1.14 -7.37 0.83
C GLY A 85 -0.38 -6.17 1.39
N ARG A 86 0.95 -6.20 1.30
CA ARG A 86 1.85 -5.18 1.86
C ARG A 86 2.64 -4.44 0.80
N PHE A 87 3.00 -5.12 -0.29
CA PHE A 87 3.86 -4.57 -1.33
C PHE A 87 3.03 -4.26 -2.57
N VAL A 88 3.01 -3.00 -2.95
CA VAL A 88 2.27 -2.51 -4.11
C VAL A 88 3.22 -2.35 -5.29
N GLN A 89 2.74 -2.77 -6.46
CA GLN A 89 3.39 -2.54 -7.74
C GLN A 89 2.48 -1.68 -8.62
N ILE A 90 3.03 -0.60 -9.16
CA ILE A 90 2.33 0.27 -10.11
C ILE A 90 3.05 0.17 -11.45
N ARG A 91 2.32 -0.17 -12.52
CA ARG A 91 2.88 -0.38 -13.87
C ARG A 91 4.04 -1.37 -13.88
N GLY A 92 3.99 -2.42 -13.03
CA GLY A 92 5.01 -3.45 -12.89
C GLY A 92 6.23 -3.05 -12.06
N VAL A 93 6.26 -1.85 -11.47
CA VAL A 93 7.38 -1.37 -10.64
C VAL A 93 6.96 -1.34 -9.17
N GLY A 94 7.71 -2.00 -8.30
CA GLY A 94 7.44 -2.06 -6.86
C GLY A 94 8.25 -3.14 -6.16
N LEU A 95 8.23 -3.15 -4.83
CA LEU A 95 8.80 -4.21 -4.01
C LEU A 95 7.93 -5.47 -4.08
N ARG A 96 8.50 -6.65 -3.81
CA ARG A 96 7.81 -7.95 -3.95
C ARG A 96 7.90 -8.84 -2.74
N SER A 97 8.90 -8.67 -1.89
CA SER A 97 9.07 -9.48 -0.68
C SER A 97 9.84 -8.73 0.37
N GLN A 98 9.73 -9.20 1.60
CA GLN A 98 10.40 -8.65 2.75
C GLN A 98 11.04 -9.77 3.57
N PHE A 99 12.31 -9.54 3.93
CA PHE A 99 13.00 -10.22 5.03
C PHE A 99 13.84 -9.16 5.75
N VAL A 100 15.08 -8.90 5.33
CA VAL A 100 15.90 -7.77 5.76
C VAL A 100 15.99 -6.81 4.57
N ASP A 101 15.15 -5.80 4.50
CA ASP A 101 14.86 -5.13 3.24
C ASP A 101 15.49 -3.75 3.09
N PRO A 102 15.60 -3.30 1.83
CA PRO A 102 15.83 -1.90 1.56
C PRO A 102 14.69 -1.06 2.12
N ILE A 103 15.04 0.00 2.81
CA ILE A 103 14.09 0.92 3.48
C ILE A 103 13.33 1.78 2.47
N ASN A 104 13.79 1.87 1.21
CA ASN A 104 13.25 2.76 0.20
C ASN A 104 12.30 2.02 -0.75
N PRO A 105 10.97 2.09 -0.60
CA PRO A 105 10.00 1.48 -1.49
C PRO A 105 9.89 2.25 -2.81
N SER A 106 9.43 1.58 -3.88
CA SER A 106 9.18 2.24 -5.17
C SER A 106 7.80 2.88 -5.25
N VAL A 107 6.88 2.49 -4.37
CA VAL A 107 5.54 3.07 -4.22
C VAL A 107 5.40 3.57 -2.80
N GLY A 108 5.13 4.85 -2.65
CA GLY A 108 4.95 5.47 -1.35
C GLY A 108 3.53 5.33 -0.82
N LEU A 109 3.40 5.45 0.50
CA LEU A 109 2.13 5.52 1.22
C LEU A 109 2.14 6.73 2.15
N VAL A 110 1.17 7.62 1.99
CA VAL A 110 0.98 8.79 2.86
C VAL A 110 -0.44 8.73 3.44
N ILE A 111 -0.57 8.89 4.75
CA ILE A 111 -1.86 8.95 5.44
C ILE A 111 -1.92 10.27 6.21
N ASP A 112 -2.90 11.13 5.92
CA ASP A 112 -3.08 12.44 6.57
C ASP A 112 -1.79 13.29 6.58
N GLY A 113 -1.02 13.25 5.48
CA GLY A 113 0.25 13.98 5.34
C GLY A 113 1.46 13.36 6.05
N ILE A 114 1.32 12.21 6.71
CA ILE A 114 2.39 11.47 7.38
C ILE A 114 2.87 10.34 6.46
N ASN A 115 4.19 10.21 6.28
CA ASN A 115 4.79 9.20 5.39
C ASN A 115 4.86 7.82 6.08
N TYR A 116 3.98 6.90 5.65
CA TYR A 116 3.91 5.50 6.08
C TYR A 116 4.60 4.53 5.12
N SER A 117 5.40 5.00 4.19
CA SER A 117 6.07 4.15 3.20
C SER A 117 6.87 3.03 3.87
N GLY A 118 6.56 1.78 3.49
CA GLY A 118 7.14 0.58 4.11
C GLY A 118 6.44 0.09 5.39
N LEU A 119 5.40 0.78 5.89
CA LEU A 119 4.57 0.39 7.04
C LEU A 119 3.16 -0.05 6.58
N GLY A 120 3.07 -1.00 5.67
CA GLY A 120 1.84 -1.40 4.98
C GLY A 120 0.70 -1.93 5.85
N GLY A 121 0.97 -2.37 7.09
CA GLY A 121 -0.06 -2.79 8.04
C GLY A 121 -1.03 -1.68 8.47
N SER A 122 -0.67 -0.41 8.25
CA SER A 122 -1.44 0.77 8.68
C SER A 122 -2.66 1.13 7.81
N SER A 123 -3.01 0.32 6.84
CA SER A 123 -3.92 0.66 5.73
C SER A 123 -5.41 0.34 5.97
N LEU A 124 -5.90 0.39 7.22
CA LEU A 124 -7.32 0.23 7.55
C LEU A 124 -8.16 1.44 7.07
N LEU A 125 -9.31 1.15 6.45
CA LEU A 125 -10.14 2.10 5.71
C LEU A 125 -11.29 2.72 6.51
N PHE A 126 -11.47 2.40 7.79
CA PHE A 126 -12.51 3.05 8.61
C PHE A 126 -12.24 4.54 8.75
N ASP A 127 -13.27 5.36 8.52
CA ASP A 127 -13.22 6.83 8.60
C ASP A 127 -12.19 7.47 7.64
N ILE A 128 -11.91 6.80 6.52
CA ILE A 128 -11.16 7.33 5.39
C ILE A 128 -12.15 7.93 4.40
N ASP A 129 -11.94 9.21 4.07
CA ASP A 129 -12.78 9.97 3.16
C ASP A 129 -12.45 9.66 1.71
N GLN A 130 -11.15 9.55 1.40
CA GLN A 130 -10.69 9.19 0.06
C GLN A 130 -9.33 8.46 0.06
N VAL A 131 -9.15 7.63 -0.96
CA VAL A 131 -7.89 7.00 -1.33
C VAL A 131 -7.52 7.41 -2.75
N GLU A 132 -6.33 7.99 -2.91
CA GLU A 132 -5.78 8.44 -4.19
C GLU A 132 -4.60 7.57 -4.59
N ILE A 133 -4.57 7.10 -5.83
CA ILE A 133 -3.46 6.31 -6.37
C ILE A 133 -2.89 7.03 -7.58
N TYR A 134 -1.69 7.58 -7.47
CA TYR A 134 -0.97 8.24 -8.55
C TYR A 134 -0.03 7.27 -9.25
N ARG A 135 -0.13 7.18 -10.57
CA ARG A 135 0.69 6.29 -11.39
C ARG A 135 1.81 7.04 -12.10
N GLY A 136 2.97 6.40 -12.19
CA GLY A 136 4.18 6.99 -12.72
C GLY A 136 4.95 7.82 -11.69
N PRO A 137 6.17 8.27 -12.02
CA PRO A 137 7.07 8.93 -11.09
C PRO A 137 6.48 10.19 -10.47
N GLN A 138 6.47 10.26 -9.14
CA GLN A 138 6.09 11.43 -8.34
C GLN A 138 7.32 12.06 -7.66
N GLY A 139 8.49 11.88 -8.26
CA GLY A 139 9.78 12.28 -7.69
C GLY A 139 9.91 13.77 -7.37
N THR A 140 9.21 14.66 -8.08
CA THR A 140 9.24 16.11 -7.80
C THR A 140 8.64 16.42 -6.43
N ARG A 141 7.53 15.76 -6.04
CA ARG A 141 6.84 16.01 -4.78
C ARG A 141 7.35 15.11 -3.64
N PHE A 142 7.41 13.80 -3.88
CA PHE A 142 7.63 12.80 -2.82
C PHE A 142 9.05 12.19 -2.81
N GLY A 143 9.90 12.57 -3.81
CA GLY A 143 11.29 12.14 -3.85
C GLY A 143 11.48 10.64 -4.04
N ALA A 144 12.46 10.09 -3.33
CA ALA A 144 12.94 8.73 -3.51
C ALA A 144 11.91 7.62 -3.22
N ASP A 145 10.90 7.88 -2.38
CA ASP A 145 9.86 6.91 -2.01
C ASP A 145 8.76 6.74 -3.10
N ALA A 146 8.81 7.48 -4.21
CA ALA A 146 7.73 7.53 -5.20
C ALA A 146 8.23 7.34 -6.65
N LEU A 147 9.12 6.37 -6.88
CA LEU A 147 9.63 6.03 -8.21
C LEU A 147 8.51 5.60 -9.18
N ALA A 148 7.63 4.71 -8.73
CA ALA A 148 6.56 4.12 -9.55
C ALA A 148 5.21 4.81 -9.38
N GLY A 149 5.02 5.47 -8.24
CA GLY A 149 3.77 6.12 -7.87
C GLY A 149 3.64 6.35 -6.38
N MET A 150 2.46 6.83 -5.99
CA MET A 150 2.14 7.19 -4.61
C MET A 150 0.69 6.82 -4.32
N ILE A 151 0.46 6.33 -3.11
CA ILE A 151 -0.88 6.17 -2.54
C ILE A 151 -1.05 7.19 -1.43
N GLN A 152 -2.13 7.96 -1.50
CA GLN A 152 -2.48 8.93 -0.49
C GLN A 152 -3.85 8.58 0.10
N MET A 153 -3.95 8.56 1.41
CA MET A 153 -5.18 8.32 2.15
C MET A 153 -5.48 9.54 3.02
N GLU A 154 -6.70 10.04 2.92
CA GLU A 154 -7.18 11.15 3.75
C GLU A 154 -8.31 10.66 4.64
N SER A 155 -8.16 10.75 5.95
CA SER A 155 -9.26 10.46 6.87
C SER A 155 -10.20 11.67 6.99
N ALA A 156 -11.45 11.43 7.40
CA ALA A 156 -12.48 12.45 7.46
C ALA A 156 -12.03 13.66 8.28
N ALA A 157 -12.28 14.84 7.73
CA ALA A 157 -11.86 16.10 8.34
C ALA A 157 -12.74 16.48 9.54
N PRO A 158 -12.20 17.22 10.55
CA PRO A 158 -13.00 17.86 11.58
C PRO A 158 -13.97 18.87 11.00
N THR A 159 -15.23 18.85 11.46
CA THR A 159 -16.29 19.79 11.11
C THR A 159 -16.71 20.62 12.32
N PHE A 160 -17.22 21.84 12.12
CA PHE A 160 -17.74 22.66 13.21
C PHE A 160 -19.11 22.17 13.68
N ASP A 161 -19.92 21.63 12.77
CA ASP A 161 -21.16 20.97 13.11
C ASP A 161 -20.89 19.60 13.74
N PRO A 162 -21.64 19.19 14.78
CA PRO A 162 -21.49 17.87 15.36
C PRO A 162 -21.70 16.78 14.32
N SER A 163 -20.79 15.83 14.26
CA SER A 163 -20.85 14.66 13.39
C SER A 163 -20.53 13.38 14.16
N VAL A 164 -21.21 12.30 13.85
CA VAL A 164 -20.97 10.97 14.44
C VAL A 164 -21.10 9.93 13.34
N LYS A 165 -20.11 9.01 13.24
CA LYS A 165 -20.17 7.80 12.41
C LYS A 165 -20.02 6.57 13.33
N VAL A 166 -20.94 5.62 13.24
CA VAL A 166 -20.84 4.32 13.93
C VAL A 166 -20.91 3.23 12.87
N GLN A 167 -19.95 2.31 12.90
CA GLN A 167 -19.92 1.15 12.02
C GLN A 167 -19.89 -0.13 12.85
N LEU A 168 -20.74 -1.08 12.49
CA LEU A 168 -20.77 -2.43 13.06
C LEU A 168 -20.83 -3.43 11.92
N GLY A 169 -20.04 -4.49 11.99
CA GLY A 169 -20.04 -5.53 10.97
C GLY A 169 -19.79 -6.91 11.55
N ALA A 170 -20.28 -7.92 10.83
CA ALA A 170 -20.00 -9.32 11.09
C ALA A 170 -19.98 -10.12 9.78
N GLY A 171 -19.16 -11.16 9.73
CA GLY A 171 -18.99 -11.98 8.53
C GLY A 171 -18.60 -13.42 8.84
N ASN A 172 -18.29 -14.19 7.81
CA ASN A 172 -17.72 -15.52 7.93
C ASN A 172 -16.31 -15.45 8.57
N TYR A 173 -15.71 -16.61 8.86
CA TYR A 173 -14.45 -16.71 9.60
C TYR A 173 -14.51 -16.02 10.97
N ASN A 174 -15.68 -16.09 11.61
CA ASN A 174 -15.94 -15.47 12.91
C ASN A 174 -15.52 -13.98 12.96
N SER A 175 -15.58 -13.28 11.80
CA SER A 175 -15.14 -11.91 11.71
C SER A 175 -16.17 -10.95 12.27
N TYR A 176 -15.71 -9.94 13.00
CA TYR A 176 -16.53 -8.82 13.48
C TYR A 176 -15.71 -7.53 13.53
N GLU A 177 -16.43 -6.41 13.43
CA GLU A 177 -15.85 -5.11 13.46
C GLU A 177 -16.75 -4.12 14.20
N ALA A 178 -16.14 -3.17 14.86
CA ALA A 178 -16.84 -2.04 15.48
C ALA A 178 -16.00 -0.78 15.37
N GLY A 179 -16.63 0.29 14.92
CA GLY A 179 -16.00 1.60 14.78
C GLY A 179 -16.90 2.72 15.25
N ILE A 180 -16.30 3.76 15.80
CA ILE A 180 -16.94 5.01 16.13
C ILE A 180 -16.01 6.17 15.76
N ALA A 181 -16.57 7.18 15.08
CA ALA A 181 -15.93 8.45 14.87
C ALA A 181 -16.87 9.58 15.31
N ALA A 182 -16.34 10.62 15.92
CA ALA A 182 -17.11 11.77 16.33
C ALA A 182 -16.30 13.05 16.18
N GLY A 183 -16.94 14.13 15.74
CA GLY A 183 -16.34 15.44 15.55
C GLY A 183 -17.28 16.58 15.91
N THR A 184 -16.70 17.71 16.24
CA THR A 184 -17.45 18.97 16.51
C THR A 184 -16.52 20.16 16.58
N GLY A 185 -17.05 21.36 16.40
CA GLY A 185 -16.40 22.60 16.82
C GLY A 185 -16.35 22.70 18.34
N ILE A 186 -15.17 22.91 18.90
CA ILE A 186 -14.96 23.16 20.33
C ILE A 186 -14.89 24.65 20.66
N THR A 187 -14.56 25.47 19.65
CA THR A 187 -14.68 26.93 19.64
C THR A 187 -15.13 27.35 18.24
N ASP A 188 -15.39 28.66 18.04
CA ASP A 188 -15.71 29.20 16.70
C ASP A 188 -14.59 29.05 15.69
N ASP A 189 -13.35 28.81 16.14
CA ASP A 189 -12.14 28.76 15.33
C ASP A 189 -11.45 27.38 15.38
N THR A 190 -11.96 26.40 16.15
CA THR A 190 -11.31 25.11 16.36
C THR A 190 -12.33 23.97 16.32
N ALA A 191 -12.08 23.01 15.43
CA ALA A 191 -12.84 21.77 15.33
C ALA A 191 -11.95 20.56 15.58
N VAL A 192 -12.52 19.48 16.10
CA VAL A 192 -11.84 18.22 16.37
C VAL A 192 -12.65 17.03 15.84
N ARG A 193 -11.95 15.95 15.49
CA ARG A 193 -12.53 14.65 15.19
C ARG A 193 -11.68 13.55 15.79
N ALA A 194 -12.32 12.54 16.37
CA ALA A 194 -11.65 11.36 16.89
C ALA A 194 -12.36 10.11 16.37
N SER A 195 -11.60 9.10 15.99
CA SER A 195 -12.12 7.81 15.57
C SER A 195 -11.38 6.66 16.25
N VAL A 196 -12.09 5.56 16.49
CA VAL A 196 -11.56 4.27 16.98
C VAL A 196 -12.25 3.16 16.22
N TYR A 197 -11.48 2.20 15.73
CA TYR A 197 -11.97 1.05 15.01
C TYR A 197 -11.22 -0.20 15.42
N GLN A 198 -11.97 -1.27 15.71
CA GLN A 198 -11.47 -2.60 16.02
C GLN A 198 -12.06 -3.61 15.04
N ARG A 199 -11.21 -4.48 14.53
CA ARG A 199 -11.60 -5.64 13.72
C ARG A 199 -10.90 -6.89 14.22
N GLU A 200 -11.66 -7.98 14.30
CA GLU A 200 -11.14 -9.30 14.64
C GLU A 200 -11.69 -10.36 13.65
N SER A 201 -10.91 -11.41 13.42
CA SER A 201 -11.29 -12.57 12.59
C SER A 201 -10.40 -13.75 12.97
N ASP A 202 -10.94 -14.97 12.93
CA ASP A 202 -10.12 -16.19 13.11
C ASP A 202 -9.18 -16.42 11.90
N GLY A 203 -9.42 -15.70 10.78
CA GLY A 203 -8.67 -15.91 9.53
C GLY A 203 -9.19 -17.13 8.76
N TYR A 204 -8.39 -17.60 7.80
CA TYR A 204 -8.84 -18.66 6.88
C TYR A 204 -7.79 -19.77 6.68
N VAL A 205 -6.90 -19.95 7.64
CA VAL A 205 -5.95 -21.08 7.70
C VAL A 205 -6.21 -21.89 8.96
N GLU A 206 -6.66 -23.13 8.80
CA GLU A 206 -6.86 -24.09 9.87
C GLU A 206 -5.56 -24.85 10.13
N ASN A 207 -5.03 -24.77 11.33
CA ASN A 207 -3.89 -25.58 11.74
C ASN A 207 -4.39 -26.88 12.41
N ARG A 208 -4.25 -28.00 11.71
CA ARG A 208 -4.73 -29.30 12.14
C ARG A 208 -3.92 -29.91 13.27
N TYR A 209 -2.66 -29.52 13.41
CA TYR A 209 -1.79 -30.00 14.48
C TYR A 209 -2.12 -29.34 15.81
N LEU A 210 -2.26 -28.01 15.79
CA LEU A 210 -2.61 -27.23 16.98
C LEU A 210 -4.10 -27.28 17.29
N GLY A 211 -4.95 -27.59 16.29
CA GLY A 211 -6.40 -27.64 16.41
C GLY A 211 -7.04 -26.26 16.59
N GLU A 212 -6.46 -25.26 15.97
CA GLU A 212 -6.91 -23.85 15.99
C GLU A 212 -6.58 -23.15 14.68
N ASP A 213 -7.19 -22.00 14.43
CA ASP A 213 -6.86 -21.14 13.32
C ASP A 213 -5.60 -20.32 13.65
N THR A 214 -4.66 -20.22 12.72
CA THR A 214 -3.31 -19.65 12.95
C THR A 214 -2.99 -18.43 12.10
N GLN A 215 -3.97 -17.92 11.36
CA GLN A 215 -3.86 -16.67 10.60
C GLN A 215 -4.91 -15.65 11.07
N GLN A 216 -5.18 -15.63 12.36
CA GLN A 216 -6.11 -14.69 12.97
C GLN A 216 -5.68 -13.23 12.73
N GLN A 217 -6.68 -12.37 12.71
CA GLN A 217 -6.50 -10.91 12.60
C GLN A 217 -7.09 -10.26 13.86
N ASP A 218 -6.32 -9.38 14.49
CA ASP A 218 -6.76 -8.52 15.60
C ASP A 218 -6.12 -7.16 15.43
N GLU A 219 -6.93 -6.16 15.04
CA GLU A 219 -6.43 -4.87 14.60
C GLU A 219 -7.24 -3.72 15.17
N LEU A 220 -6.54 -2.81 15.83
CA LEU A 220 -7.06 -1.56 16.37
C LEU A 220 -6.40 -0.37 15.68
N VAL A 221 -7.22 0.57 15.19
CA VAL A 221 -6.74 1.87 14.72
C VAL A 221 -7.52 2.99 15.41
N SER A 222 -6.79 3.97 15.92
CA SER A 222 -7.37 5.18 16.47
C SER A 222 -6.75 6.40 15.81
N ARG A 223 -7.58 7.40 15.46
CA ARG A 223 -7.12 8.66 14.88
C ARG A 223 -7.72 9.83 15.63
N PHE A 224 -6.94 10.90 15.76
CA PHE A 224 -7.39 12.18 16.27
C PHE A 224 -6.92 13.29 15.35
N LYS A 225 -7.84 14.17 14.96
CA LYS A 225 -7.56 15.36 14.14
C LYS A 225 -8.04 16.63 14.85
N LEU A 226 -7.25 17.69 14.70
CA LEU A 226 -7.63 19.02 15.13
C LEU A 226 -7.31 20.01 14.02
N HIS A 227 -8.30 20.84 13.66
CA HIS A 227 -8.13 22.00 12.80
C HIS A 227 -8.42 23.26 13.59
N SER A 228 -7.49 24.22 13.59
CA SER A 228 -7.65 25.46 14.33
C SER A 228 -7.17 26.66 13.54
N GLN A 229 -8.01 27.69 13.45
CA GLN A 229 -7.65 29.01 12.95
C GLN A 229 -7.12 29.85 14.10
N LEU A 230 -5.82 29.74 14.41
CA LEU A 230 -5.18 30.41 15.56
C LEU A 230 -5.22 31.93 15.45
N THR A 231 -5.11 32.47 14.24
CA THR A 231 -5.29 33.90 13.93
C THR A 231 -5.94 34.01 12.55
N SER A 232 -6.32 35.24 12.13
CA SER A 232 -6.87 35.47 10.79
C SER A 232 -5.97 34.98 9.64
N HIS A 233 -4.69 34.68 9.91
CA HIS A 233 -3.70 34.28 8.91
C HIS A 233 -2.93 33.00 9.25
N LEU A 234 -3.16 32.41 10.41
CA LEU A 234 -2.45 31.18 10.82
C LEU A 234 -3.46 30.07 11.11
N ARG A 235 -3.43 29.02 10.28
CA ARG A 235 -4.14 27.77 10.48
C ARG A 235 -3.18 26.69 10.93
N THR A 236 -3.61 25.88 11.91
CA THR A 236 -2.88 24.72 12.43
C THR A 236 -3.74 23.47 12.29
N GLU A 237 -3.13 22.39 11.81
CA GLU A 237 -3.73 21.06 11.69
C GLU A 237 -2.85 20.08 12.44
N LEU A 238 -3.43 19.28 13.33
CA LEU A 238 -2.77 18.22 14.09
C LEU A 238 -3.46 16.88 13.77
N ASN A 239 -2.65 15.89 13.42
CA ASN A 239 -3.07 14.51 13.23
C ASN A 239 -2.29 13.62 14.21
N VAL A 240 -2.98 12.73 14.91
CA VAL A 240 -2.38 11.71 15.79
C VAL A 240 -3.01 10.37 15.46
N HIS A 241 -2.17 9.36 15.17
CA HIS A 241 -2.61 7.99 14.90
C HIS A 241 -2.00 7.04 15.92
N TYR A 242 -2.79 6.08 16.35
CA TYR A 242 -2.35 4.90 17.09
C TYR A 242 -2.83 3.66 16.37
N ILE A 243 -1.93 2.72 16.13
CA ILE A 243 -2.17 1.49 15.39
C ILE A 243 -1.62 0.34 16.22
N ASP A 244 -2.44 -0.70 16.42
CA ASP A 244 -2.08 -1.92 17.14
C ASP A 244 -2.63 -3.11 16.35
N ILE A 245 -1.73 -3.90 15.79
CA ILE A 245 -2.01 -5.04 14.92
C ILE A 245 -1.34 -6.26 15.53
N ASN A 246 -2.12 -7.31 15.81
CA ASN A 246 -1.65 -8.56 16.38
C ASN A 246 -2.20 -9.72 15.52
N ASN A 247 -1.60 -9.92 14.35
CA ASN A 247 -2.02 -10.93 13.41
C ASN A 247 -1.16 -12.19 13.51
N GLY A 248 -1.77 -13.35 13.32
CA GLY A 248 -1.06 -14.60 13.09
C GLY A 248 -0.53 -14.69 11.65
N TYR A 249 0.49 -15.53 11.44
CA TYR A 249 1.04 -15.79 10.13
C TYR A 249 1.42 -17.26 9.95
N ASP A 250 0.60 -17.99 9.20
CA ASP A 250 0.79 -19.41 8.87
C ASP A 250 0.23 -19.65 7.45
N ALA A 251 0.94 -19.13 6.43
CA ALA A 251 0.38 -18.94 5.10
C ALA A 251 0.90 -19.93 4.05
N PHE A 252 1.97 -20.68 4.34
CA PHE A 252 2.55 -21.64 3.43
C PHE A 252 2.36 -23.08 3.95
N THR A 253 2.03 -23.99 3.04
CA THR A 253 1.90 -25.42 3.31
C THR A 253 2.57 -26.21 2.18
N LEU A 254 3.00 -27.46 2.46
CA LEU A 254 3.64 -28.30 1.45
C LEU A 254 2.71 -28.65 0.28
N ASP A 255 1.40 -28.64 0.48
CA ASP A 255 0.37 -28.97 -0.52
C ASP A 255 -0.33 -27.73 -1.12
N ASN A 256 0.11 -26.53 -0.80
CA ASN A 256 -0.51 -25.27 -1.22
C ASN A 256 -1.99 -25.13 -0.81
N SER A 257 -2.38 -25.72 0.32
CA SER A 257 -3.75 -25.65 0.85
C SER A 257 -3.87 -24.58 1.96
N ARG A 258 -5.07 -24.41 2.52
CA ARG A 258 -5.32 -23.61 3.73
C ARG A 258 -5.35 -24.46 5.00
N ASN A 259 -4.79 -25.69 4.95
CA ASN A 259 -4.75 -26.59 6.08
C ASN A 259 -3.29 -26.76 6.51
N SER A 260 -2.87 -25.97 7.47
CA SER A 260 -1.53 -26.02 8.02
C SER A 260 -1.35 -27.19 8.99
N VAL A 261 -0.10 -27.59 9.14
CA VAL A 261 0.36 -28.52 10.19
C VAL A 261 1.65 -28.00 10.84
N ALA A 262 1.93 -26.73 10.71
CA ALA A 262 3.06 -26.07 11.35
C ALA A 262 2.97 -26.19 12.88
N ASP A 263 4.08 -26.47 13.56
CA ASP A 263 4.13 -26.56 15.01
C ASP A 263 4.55 -25.23 15.67
N GLU A 264 5.10 -24.32 14.90
CA GLU A 264 5.58 -22.99 15.34
C GLU A 264 5.07 -21.87 14.43
N PRO A 265 3.71 -21.68 14.27
CA PRO A 265 3.16 -20.64 13.41
C PRO A 265 3.67 -19.26 13.80
N GLY A 266 3.87 -18.41 12.80
CA GLY A 266 4.42 -17.09 12.98
C GLY A 266 3.41 -16.01 13.35
N GLU A 267 3.91 -14.79 13.41
CA GLU A 267 3.16 -13.58 13.75
C GLU A 267 3.48 -12.44 12.78
N ASP A 268 2.57 -11.49 12.64
CA ASP A 268 2.73 -10.25 11.89
C ASP A 268 2.13 -9.10 12.71
N ASN A 269 2.93 -8.54 13.61
CA ASN A 269 2.49 -7.55 14.58
C ASN A 269 3.08 -6.18 14.28
N GLN A 270 2.30 -5.14 14.57
CA GLN A 270 2.74 -3.74 14.47
C GLN A 270 2.08 -2.91 15.56
N GLU A 271 2.87 -2.26 16.40
CA GLU A 271 2.42 -1.17 17.25
C GLU A 271 3.05 0.14 16.76
N SER A 272 2.24 1.18 16.52
CA SER A 272 2.75 2.46 16.00
C SER A 272 2.00 3.64 16.59
N ILE A 273 2.75 4.68 16.90
CA ILE A 273 2.22 6.01 17.17
C ILE A 273 2.80 7.00 16.16
N ALA A 274 1.92 7.80 15.55
CA ALA A 274 2.33 8.80 14.57
C ALA A 274 1.69 10.15 14.89
N VAL A 275 2.46 11.23 14.66
CA VAL A 275 2.03 12.60 14.88
C VAL A 275 2.42 13.43 13.67
N GLY A 276 1.47 14.18 13.12
CA GLY A 276 1.67 15.16 12.05
C GLY A 276 1.14 16.53 12.48
N LEU A 277 1.93 17.58 12.25
CA LEU A 277 1.57 18.96 12.53
C LEU A 277 1.84 19.81 11.29
N ALA A 278 0.78 20.42 10.76
CA ALA A 278 0.86 21.41 9.70
C ALA A 278 0.49 22.79 10.19
N ASN A 279 1.31 23.79 9.87
CA ASN A 279 1.05 25.20 10.15
C ASN A 279 1.06 25.98 8.84
N ILE A 280 -0.03 26.62 8.48
CA ILE A 280 -0.22 27.32 7.22
C ILE A 280 -0.44 28.81 7.54
N TYR A 281 0.49 29.64 7.08
CA TYR A 281 0.43 31.08 7.24
C TYR A 281 0.11 31.78 5.92
N THR A 282 -1.02 32.53 5.89
CA THR A 282 -1.57 33.17 4.70
C THR A 282 -1.47 34.69 4.72
N GLY A 283 -0.65 35.25 5.63
CA GLY A 283 -0.56 36.70 5.84
C GLY A 283 0.31 37.48 4.82
N PHE A 284 1.04 36.81 3.92
CA PHE A 284 1.76 37.50 2.86
C PHE A 284 0.85 37.77 1.65
N ASP A 285 1.13 38.82 0.87
CA ASP A 285 0.25 39.24 -0.22
C ASP A 285 0.31 38.31 -1.45
N TRP A 286 1.43 37.62 -1.69
CA TRP A 286 1.69 36.91 -2.94
C TRP A 286 2.04 35.42 -2.80
N PHE A 287 2.26 34.95 -1.57
CA PHE A 287 2.47 33.54 -1.28
C PHE A 287 1.96 33.17 0.12
N ASP A 288 1.70 31.88 0.32
CA ASP A 288 1.44 31.25 1.61
C ASP A 288 2.65 30.42 2.03
N VAL A 289 2.85 30.23 3.33
CA VAL A 289 3.93 29.40 3.87
C VAL A 289 3.33 28.27 4.65
N SER A 290 3.74 27.03 4.35
CA SER A 290 3.38 25.84 5.11
C SER A 290 4.61 25.24 5.76
N LEU A 291 4.52 24.93 7.04
CA LEU A 291 5.50 24.14 7.78
C LEU A 291 4.82 22.84 8.23
N ASN A 292 5.25 21.73 7.66
CA ASN A 292 4.78 20.39 8.00
C ASN A 292 5.88 19.67 8.77
N VAL A 293 5.54 19.06 9.91
CA VAL A 293 6.46 18.24 10.71
C VAL A 293 5.73 16.96 11.08
N SER A 294 6.36 15.81 10.92
CA SER A 294 5.79 14.53 11.33
C SER A 294 6.82 13.60 11.94
N GLY A 295 6.33 12.66 12.75
CA GLY A 295 7.12 11.58 13.31
C GLY A 295 6.27 10.33 13.49
N ILE A 296 6.91 9.18 13.34
CA ILE A 296 6.35 7.85 13.60
C ILE A 296 7.35 7.09 14.47
N ASP A 297 6.84 6.40 15.48
CA ASP A 297 7.56 5.38 16.26
C ASP A 297 6.79 4.07 16.12
N SER A 298 7.48 3.00 15.71
CA SER A 298 6.85 1.71 15.39
C SER A 298 7.68 0.55 15.87
N GLU A 299 7.03 -0.37 16.58
CA GLU A 299 7.54 -1.70 16.89
C GLU A 299 6.89 -2.72 15.96
N LEU A 300 7.69 -3.54 15.28
CA LEU A 300 7.25 -4.49 14.29
C LEU A 300 7.80 -5.88 14.63
N LEU A 301 6.95 -6.90 14.57
CA LEU A 301 7.35 -8.29 14.67
C LEU A 301 6.84 -9.04 13.44
N TYR A 302 7.74 -9.76 12.78
CA TYR A 302 7.40 -10.68 11.71
C TYR A 302 8.12 -11.99 11.95
N SER A 303 7.39 -13.09 12.02
CA SER A 303 7.96 -14.42 12.18
C SER A 303 7.24 -15.44 11.29
N PHE A 304 7.89 -16.56 11.05
CA PHE A 304 7.32 -17.69 10.32
C PHE A 304 7.99 -18.99 10.72
N ASP A 305 7.23 -20.09 10.59
CA ASP A 305 7.73 -21.45 10.57
C ASP A 305 8.44 -21.69 9.21
N GLU A 306 9.70 -22.12 9.22
CA GLU A 306 10.50 -22.29 7.99
C GLU A 306 10.21 -23.63 7.30
N ASP A 307 9.81 -24.66 8.04
CA ASP A 307 9.59 -26.01 7.55
C ASP A 307 8.12 -26.39 7.30
N TRP A 308 7.18 -25.60 7.84
CA TRP A 308 5.73 -25.70 7.63
C TRP A 308 5.07 -27.01 8.06
N VAL A 309 5.75 -27.81 8.87
CA VAL A 309 5.27 -29.11 9.33
C VAL A 309 5.52 -29.30 10.81
N CYS A 310 4.72 -30.16 11.44
CA CYS A 310 4.95 -30.53 12.82
C CYS A 310 5.98 -31.66 12.94
N ASN A 311 6.75 -31.62 14.02
CA ASN A 311 7.74 -32.65 14.38
C ASN A 311 7.26 -33.45 15.59
N ASP A 312 6.19 -34.25 15.43
CA ASP A 312 5.61 -35.07 16.49
C ASP A 312 5.53 -36.56 16.08
N GLU A 313 6.43 -37.38 16.61
CA GLU A 313 6.44 -38.82 16.37
C GLU A 313 5.17 -39.55 16.87
N ALA A 314 4.39 -38.92 17.77
CA ALA A 314 3.14 -39.49 18.26
C ALA A 314 1.97 -39.33 17.28
N GLN A 315 2.11 -38.44 16.30
CA GLN A 315 1.13 -38.16 15.26
C GLN A 315 1.69 -38.35 13.83
N PRO A 316 2.22 -39.54 13.50
CA PRO A 316 2.98 -39.77 12.29
C PRO A 316 2.18 -39.63 10.98
N GLU A 317 0.85 -39.74 11.04
CA GLU A 317 -0.02 -39.55 9.87
C GLU A 317 -0.26 -38.06 9.59
N LEU A 318 -0.32 -37.25 10.63
CA LEU A 318 -0.55 -35.81 10.53
C LEU A 318 0.75 -35.03 10.26
N CYS A 319 1.79 -35.32 11.05
CA CYS A 319 3.10 -34.70 10.93
C CYS A 319 3.97 -35.37 9.86
N ALA A 320 3.32 -36.05 8.92
CA ALA A 320 3.92 -36.76 7.83
C ALA A 320 5.19 -37.52 8.24
N ALA A 321 5.12 -38.15 9.39
CA ALA A 321 6.08 -39.12 9.86
C ALA A 321 7.52 -38.64 10.05
N GLY A 322 7.70 -37.57 10.81
CA GLY A 322 9.04 -37.16 11.23
C GLY A 322 9.95 -36.85 10.04
N LEU A 323 9.53 -36.01 9.20
CA LEU A 323 9.86 -35.89 7.83
C LEU A 323 11.19 -35.32 7.56
N HIS A 324 11.54 -34.28 8.29
CA HIS A 324 12.84 -33.68 8.12
C HIS A 324 13.90 -34.56 8.80
N GLU A 325 14.99 -34.87 8.10
CA GLU A 325 16.09 -35.59 8.70
C GLU A 325 16.52 -34.96 10.03
N TRP A 326 16.66 -35.77 11.05
CA TRP A 326 17.05 -35.38 12.42
C TRP A 326 16.05 -34.53 13.19
N GLY A 327 14.77 -34.55 12.82
CA GLY A 327 13.74 -33.75 13.50
C GLY A 327 14.00 -32.24 13.35
N TYR A 328 14.28 -31.82 12.14
CA TYR A 328 14.44 -30.42 11.81
C TYR A 328 13.15 -29.66 12.13
N SER A 329 13.26 -28.59 12.89
CA SER A 329 12.22 -27.62 13.18
C SER A 329 12.91 -26.25 13.26
N SER A 330 12.37 -25.24 12.61
CA SER A 330 13.05 -23.97 12.48
C SER A 330 12.11 -22.79 12.32
N THR A 331 12.37 -21.77 13.12
CA THR A 331 11.69 -20.47 13.04
C THR A 331 12.66 -19.35 12.69
N ASP A 332 12.16 -18.33 12.00
CA ASP A 332 12.89 -17.10 11.74
C ASP A 332 12.02 -15.90 12.16
N THR A 333 12.51 -15.10 13.10
CA THR A 333 11.80 -13.97 13.71
C THR A 333 12.59 -12.69 13.51
N TYR A 334 11.89 -11.65 13.05
CA TYR A 334 12.43 -10.33 12.81
C TYR A 334 11.71 -9.31 13.69
N LEU A 335 12.42 -8.75 14.65
CA LEU A 335 11.97 -7.66 15.51
C LEU A 335 12.57 -6.36 14.98
N ARG A 336 11.75 -5.33 14.77
CA ARG A 336 12.23 -4.03 14.29
C ARG A 336 11.65 -2.91 15.12
N ASP A 337 12.54 -2.07 15.64
CA ASP A 337 12.16 -0.75 16.14
C ASP A 337 12.48 0.26 15.05
N ARG A 338 11.46 0.99 14.59
CA ARG A 338 11.58 1.95 13.50
C ARG A 338 11.08 3.32 13.91
N LYS A 339 11.91 4.33 13.66
CA LYS A 339 11.59 5.73 13.88
C LYS A 339 11.73 6.52 12.60
N ASP A 340 10.66 7.20 12.20
CA ASP A 340 10.65 8.12 11.08
C ASP A 340 10.38 9.53 11.58
N GLN A 341 11.05 10.53 10.99
CA GLN A 341 10.79 11.95 11.21
C GLN A 341 10.90 12.70 9.90
N ALA A 342 10.02 13.68 9.68
CA ALA A 342 10.08 14.51 8.50
C ALA A 342 9.74 15.97 8.83
N ALA A 343 10.32 16.90 8.07
CA ALA A 343 10.02 18.31 8.12
C ALA A 343 10.03 18.91 6.71
N GLU A 344 9.01 19.69 6.38
CA GLU A 344 8.87 20.35 5.10
C GLU A 344 8.50 21.82 5.29
N LEU A 345 9.28 22.70 4.69
CA LEU A 345 8.95 24.12 4.58
C LEU A 345 8.60 24.43 3.13
N GLN A 346 7.34 24.79 2.87
CA GLN A 346 6.80 25.01 1.56
C GLN A 346 6.29 26.44 1.40
N PHE A 347 6.49 26.99 0.23
CA PHE A 347 6.02 28.30 -0.21
C PHE A 347 5.10 28.10 -1.41
N ASN A 348 3.85 28.58 -1.34
CA ASN A 348 2.83 28.41 -2.36
C ASN A 348 2.41 29.76 -2.91
N GLY A 349 2.55 30.01 -4.20
CA GLY A 349 2.04 31.18 -4.86
C GLY A 349 0.51 31.28 -4.75
N LYS A 350 -0.03 32.45 -4.32
CA LYS A 350 -1.48 32.64 -4.15
C LYS A 350 -2.27 32.56 -5.46
N ALA A 351 -1.62 32.81 -6.59
CA ALA A 351 -2.22 32.61 -7.91
C ALA A 351 -2.28 31.13 -8.31
N GLY A 352 -1.72 30.21 -7.49
CA GLY A 352 -1.66 28.80 -7.80
C GLY A 352 -0.67 28.46 -8.93
N ASP A 353 0.26 29.33 -9.24
CA ASP A 353 1.14 29.23 -10.39
C ASP A 353 2.54 28.68 -10.07
N TRP A 354 2.94 28.65 -8.78
CA TRP A 354 4.22 28.10 -8.37
C TRP A 354 4.21 27.55 -6.95
N VAL A 355 5.11 26.60 -6.70
CA VAL A 355 5.48 26.12 -5.38
C VAL A 355 6.99 25.96 -5.31
N ALA A 356 7.57 26.17 -4.13
CA ALA A 356 8.97 25.86 -3.83
C ALA A 356 9.09 25.38 -2.38
N GLY A 357 10.03 24.49 -2.10
CA GLY A 357 10.20 23.99 -0.74
C GLY A 357 11.51 23.32 -0.47
N ILE A 358 11.73 23.06 0.81
CA ILE A 358 12.83 22.27 1.34
C ILE A 358 12.21 21.16 2.20
N TYR A 359 12.72 19.95 1.99
CA TYR A 359 12.26 18.74 2.67
C TYR A 359 13.43 18.06 3.39
N TYR A 360 13.17 17.54 4.56
CA TYR A 360 14.06 16.66 5.32
C TYR A 360 13.29 15.44 5.78
N GLN A 361 13.92 14.28 5.72
CA GLN A 361 13.45 13.04 6.34
C GLN A 361 14.62 12.32 6.98
N GLY A 362 14.43 11.80 8.17
CA GLY A 362 15.33 10.86 8.85
C GLY A 362 14.57 9.60 9.19
N ARG A 363 15.25 8.46 9.07
CA ARG A 363 14.71 7.13 9.43
C ARG A 363 15.78 6.31 10.09
N GLU A 364 15.44 5.68 11.20
CA GLU A 364 16.27 4.74 11.93
C GLU A 364 15.53 3.41 12.04
N VAL A 365 16.22 2.31 11.79
CA VAL A 365 15.69 0.95 11.96
C VAL A 365 16.70 0.12 12.72
N ASP A 366 16.34 -0.25 13.94
CA ASP A 366 17.02 -1.28 14.71
C ASP A 366 16.36 -2.63 14.40
N LEU A 367 17.14 -3.60 13.96
CA LEU A 367 16.70 -4.95 13.67
C LEU A 367 17.37 -5.94 14.61
N GLU A 368 16.57 -6.82 15.22
CA GLU A 368 17.02 -8.08 15.81
C GLU A 368 16.40 -9.25 15.05
N ARG A 369 17.23 -10.17 14.52
CA ARG A 369 16.79 -11.41 13.90
C ARG A 369 17.13 -12.57 14.83
N GLN A 370 16.10 -13.32 15.23
CA GLN A 370 16.19 -14.53 16.03
C GLN A 370 15.89 -15.72 15.10
N TYR A 371 16.93 -16.43 14.71
CA TYR A 371 16.83 -17.59 13.83
C TYR A 371 17.32 -18.84 14.56
N THR A 372 16.57 -19.93 14.51
CA THR A 372 16.81 -21.17 15.24
C THR A 372 18.28 -21.65 15.15
N TRP A 373 18.92 -21.45 13.99
CA TRP A 373 20.28 -21.97 13.74
C TRP A 373 21.40 -20.96 14.01
N LEU A 374 21.08 -19.76 14.46
CA LEU A 374 22.08 -18.81 14.94
C LEU A 374 22.43 -19.10 16.41
N ALA A 375 23.72 -19.03 16.74
CA ALA A 375 24.17 -19.20 18.13
C ALA A 375 23.79 -18.02 19.03
N GLN A 376 23.58 -16.87 18.42
CA GLN A 376 23.14 -15.61 19.05
C GLN A 376 22.31 -14.81 18.04
N PRO A 377 21.36 -14.01 18.47
CA PRO A 377 20.59 -13.15 17.56
C PRO A 377 21.53 -12.27 16.72
N PHE A 378 21.15 -12.09 15.46
CA PHE A 378 21.75 -11.06 14.62
C PHE A 378 21.13 -9.70 15.01
N ALA A 379 21.94 -8.64 15.02
CA ALA A 379 21.46 -7.29 15.27
C ALA A 379 22.11 -6.29 14.33
N SER A 380 21.33 -5.36 13.80
CA SER A 380 21.83 -4.26 12.96
C SER A 380 21.10 -2.96 13.28
N ASN A 381 21.78 -1.86 13.00
CA ASN A 381 21.21 -0.51 12.98
C ASN A 381 21.39 0.05 11.56
N TYR A 382 20.34 0.64 11.00
CA TYR A 382 20.37 1.29 9.69
C TYR A 382 19.69 2.66 9.79
N GLU A 383 20.51 3.71 9.72
CA GLU A 383 20.06 5.09 9.69
C GLU A 383 20.07 5.61 8.26
N THR A 384 19.03 6.34 7.86
CA THR A 384 18.97 7.05 6.58
C THR A 384 18.51 8.48 6.76
N SER A 385 19.02 9.38 5.94
CA SER A 385 18.58 10.76 5.90
C SER A 385 18.49 11.29 4.48
N ASN A 386 17.44 12.07 4.22
CA ASN A 386 17.23 12.75 2.93
C ASN A 386 17.11 14.24 3.18
N ILE A 387 17.78 15.04 2.36
CA ILE A 387 17.52 16.48 2.28
C ILE A 387 17.27 16.85 0.84
N ALA A 388 16.20 17.60 0.56
CA ALA A 388 15.83 17.98 -0.79
C ALA A 388 15.41 19.44 -0.89
N ALA A 389 15.67 20.03 -2.06
CA ALA A 389 15.08 21.27 -2.48
C ALA A 389 14.30 21.04 -3.79
N TYR A 390 13.10 21.60 -3.87
CA TYR A 390 12.23 21.41 -5.03
C TYR A 390 11.45 22.67 -5.39
N GLY A 391 10.93 22.68 -6.60
CA GLY A 391 10.00 23.70 -7.05
C GLY A 391 9.24 23.28 -8.30
N GLN A 392 8.06 23.85 -8.48
CA GLN A 392 7.21 23.66 -9.64
C GLN A 392 6.59 24.99 -10.05
N LEU A 393 6.46 25.19 -11.35
CA LEU A 393 5.87 26.37 -11.95
C LEU A 393 4.85 25.95 -13.00
N ALA A 394 3.63 26.47 -12.90
CA ALA A 394 2.58 26.34 -13.90
C ALA A 394 2.47 27.66 -14.67
N THR A 395 2.84 27.66 -15.95
CA THR A 395 2.89 28.85 -16.81
C THR A 395 1.83 28.79 -17.88
N PRO A 396 0.80 29.63 -17.86
CA PRO A 396 -0.13 29.78 -18.98
C PRO A 396 0.63 30.29 -20.22
N ILE A 397 0.74 29.47 -21.26
CA ILE A 397 1.38 29.81 -22.53
C ILE A 397 0.36 30.12 -23.63
N GLY A 398 -0.91 30.03 -23.34
CA GLY A 398 -2.05 30.34 -24.21
C GLY A 398 -3.37 30.36 -23.43
N PRO A 399 -4.48 30.73 -24.09
CA PRO A 399 -5.78 30.83 -23.41
C PRO A 399 -6.32 29.50 -22.86
N LYS A 400 -5.80 28.37 -23.36
CA LYS A 400 -6.23 27.01 -23.04
C LYS A 400 -5.05 26.08 -22.78
N THR A 401 -3.84 26.62 -22.63
CA THR A 401 -2.62 25.82 -22.60
C THR A 401 -1.77 26.25 -21.42
N THR A 402 -1.45 25.31 -20.54
CA THR A 402 -0.56 25.49 -19.40
C THR A 402 0.67 24.60 -19.56
N LEU A 403 1.85 25.15 -19.33
CA LEU A 403 3.11 24.43 -19.23
C LEU A 403 3.47 24.30 -17.76
N ILE A 404 3.63 23.07 -17.29
CA ILE A 404 4.10 22.75 -15.93
C ILE A 404 5.56 22.31 -16.00
N THR A 405 6.40 22.92 -15.17
CA THR A 405 7.82 22.56 -15.04
C THR A 405 8.16 22.35 -13.57
N GLY A 406 8.72 21.21 -13.23
CA GLY A 406 9.11 20.85 -11.86
C GLY A 406 10.53 20.30 -11.81
N LEU A 407 11.22 20.57 -10.71
CA LEU A 407 12.57 20.06 -10.43
C LEU A 407 12.70 19.75 -8.93
N ARG A 408 13.39 18.66 -8.60
CA ARG A 408 13.84 18.33 -7.26
C ARG A 408 15.27 17.83 -7.31
N VAL A 409 16.08 18.28 -6.37
CA VAL A 409 17.42 17.76 -6.09
C VAL A 409 17.41 17.24 -4.67
N GLU A 410 17.85 16.03 -4.49
CA GLU A 410 17.81 15.31 -3.21
C GLU A 410 19.16 14.65 -2.96
N GLN A 411 19.70 14.84 -1.76
CA GLN A 411 20.81 14.07 -1.21
C GLN A 411 20.24 13.02 -0.25
N TYR A 412 20.67 11.78 -0.42
CA TYR A 412 20.31 10.64 0.41
C TYR A 412 21.58 10.05 1.00
N GLN A 413 21.60 9.82 2.31
CA GLN A 413 22.69 9.19 3.04
C GLN A 413 22.15 7.99 3.82
N GLY A 414 22.93 6.93 3.89
CA GLY A 414 22.62 5.74 4.66
C GLY A 414 23.84 5.24 5.39
N ASP A 415 23.70 5.00 6.71
CA ASP A 415 24.73 4.48 7.61
C ASP A 415 24.26 3.15 8.18
N TYR A 416 25.03 2.09 8.00
CA TYR A 416 24.71 0.73 8.45
C TYR A 416 25.80 0.15 9.31
N THR A 417 25.39 -0.49 10.42
CA THR A 417 26.27 -1.27 11.28
C THR A 417 25.58 -2.56 11.73
N ASP A 418 26.36 -3.63 11.94
CA ASP A 418 25.84 -4.88 12.48
C ASP A 418 26.79 -5.60 13.45
N ASN A 419 26.27 -6.60 14.15
CA ASN A 419 27.06 -7.42 15.08
C ASN A 419 27.87 -8.53 14.37
N ASN A 420 27.79 -8.68 13.05
CA ASN A 420 28.72 -9.43 12.23
C ASN A 420 30.03 -8.67 11.99
N GLY A 421 30.01 -7.35 12.22
CA GLY A 421 31.15 -6.45 12.11
C GLY A 421 31.22 -5.70 10.79
N PHE A 422 30.13 -5.66 10.01
CA PHE A 422 30.02 -4.84 8.82
C PHE A 422 29.68 -3.38 9.22
N ILE A 423 30.29 -2.45 8.51
CA ILE A 423 30.06 -1.01 8.60
C ILE A 423 30.05 -0.51 7.16
N GLU A 424 28.93 -0.02 6.67
CA GLU A 424 28.74 0.42 5.30
C GLU A 424 28.03 1.79 5.27
N GLU A 425 28.43 2.63 4.33
CA GLU A 425 27.87 3.96 4.12
C GLU A 425 27.46 4.15 2.66
N THR A 426 26.35 4.85 2.43
CA THR A 426 25.94 5.27 1.07
C THR A 426 25.68 6.78 1.06
N ASP A 427 26.04 7.45 -0.05
CA ASP A 427 25.79 8.89 -0.26
C ASP A 427 25.46 9.13 -1.74
N ASP A 428 24.19 9.43 -2.03
CA ASP A 428 23.66 9.59 -3.37
C ASP A 428 23.06 10.97 -3.56
N VAL A 429 23.38 11.63 -4.68
CA VAL A 429 22.71 12.85 -5.12
C VAL A 429 21.84 12.54 -6.32
N MET A 430 20.54 12.69 -6.15
CA MET A 430 19.55 12.36 -7.16
C MET A 430 18.80 13.60 -7.65
N VAL A 431 18.37 13.55 -8.92
CA VAL A 431 17.62 14.65 -9.54
C VAL A 431 16.37 14.09 -10.19
N GLY A 432 15.22 14.60 -9.78
CA GLY A 432 13.90 14.34 -10.38
C GLY A 432 13.33 15.58 -11.05
N GLY A 433 12.38 15.38 -11.96
CA GLY A 433 11.76 16.51 -12.63
C GLY A 433 10.50 16.14 -13.39
N LYS A 434 9.71 17.16 -13.72
CA LYS A 434 8.47 17.06 -14.49
C LYS A 434 8.42 18.17 -15.52
N LEU A 435 8.02 17.80 -16.74
CA LEU A 435 7.61 18.72 -17.79
C LEU A 435 6.28 18.24 -18.32
N ALA A 436 5.20 19.02 -18.16
CA ALA A 436 3.89 18.65 -18.65
C ALA A 436 3.26 19.81 -19.42
N LEU A 437 2.50 19.46 -20.44
CA LEU A 437 1.72 20.38 -21.25
C LEU A 437 0.26 19.98 -21.18
N GLU A 438 -0.58 20.86 -20.67
CA GLU A 438 -2.02 20.73 -20.59
C GLU A 438 -2.70 21.55 -21.66
N TYR A 439 -3.73 21.00 -22.26
CA TYR A 439 -4.56 21.69 -23.24
C TYR A 439 -6.04 21.44 -22.98
N GLN A 440 -6.78 22.50 -22.62
CA GLN A 440 -8.21 22.47 -22.43
C GLN A 440 -8.92 22.52 -23.79
N VAL A 441 -9.38 21.35 -24.28
CA VAL A 441 -10.05 21.26 -25.59
C VAL A 441 -11.39 22.00 -25.56
N ILE A 442 -12.22 21.61 -24.60
CA ILE A 442 -13.48 22.24 -24.22
C ILE A 442 -13.58 22.28 -22.69
N ASP A 443 -14.54 22.99 -22.12
CA ASP A 443 -14.64 23.25 -20.68
C ASP A 443 -14.56 22.01 -19.77
N ARG A 444 -14.96 20.83 -20.27
CA ARG A 444 -14.96 19.57 -19.51
C ARG A 444 -14.07 18.48 -20.13
N THR A 445 -13.16 18.85 -21.04
CA THR A 445 -12.25 17.88 -21.67
C THR A 445 -10.85 18.46 -21.79
N MET A 446 -9.92 17.81 -21.14
CA MET A 446 -8.50 18.14 -21.17
C MET A 446 -7.69 17.02 -21.86
N ILE A 447 -6.68 17.38 -22.61
CA ILE A 447 -5.60 16.49 -23.01
C ILE A 447 -4.30 16.98 -22.36
N TYR A 448 -3.42 16.06 -22.03
CA TYR A 448 -2.09 16.40 -21.53
C TYR A 448 -1.03 15.47 -22.10
N THR A 449 0.20 15.95 -22.07
CA THR A 449 1.39 15.12 -22.27
C THR A 449 2.42 15.50 -21.23
N SER A 450 3.14 14.53 -20.71
CA SER A 450 4.18 14.77 -19.74
C SER A 450 5.42 13.91 -19.96
N ILE A 451 6.55 14.42 -19.51
CA ILE A 451 7.80 13.70 -19.33
C ILE A 451 8.22 13.91 -17.89
N THR A 452 8.39 12.81 -17.15
CA THR A 452 8.81 12.83 -15.74
C THR A 452 10.05 11.97 -15.55
N ARG A 453 10.92 12.40 -14.64
CA ARG A 453 12.04 11.60 -14.15
C ARG A 453 11.90 11.42 -12.66
N GLY A 454 11.73 10.15 -12.23
CA GLY A 454 11.79 9.72 -10.84
C GLY A 454 13.11 9.03 -10.53
N TYR A 455 13.33 8.74 -9.25
CA TYR A 455 14.49 8.02 -8.75
C TYR A 455 14.14 7.25 -7.49
N LYS A 456 14.91 6.22 -7.20
CA LYS A 456 14.91 5.46 -5.96
C LYS A 456 16.36 5.39 -5.47
N ALA A 457 16.58 5.64 -4.19
CA ALA A 457 17.92 5.64 -3.62
C ALA A 457 18.60 4.27 -3.75
N GLY A 458 19.92 4.28 -3.79
CA GLY A 458 20.73 3.12 -3.52
C GLY A 458 20.59 2.67 -2.07
N GLY A 459 21.24 1.60 -1.70
CA GLY A 459 21.13 1.07 -0.33
C GLY A 459 22.14 -0.01 -0.04
N ILE A 460 22.00 -0.61 1.14
CA ILE A 460 22.85 -1.65 1.68
C ILE A 460 22.14 -3.01 1.55
N ASN A 461 22.87 -4.05 1.14
CA ASN A 461 22.37 -5.42 1.05
C ASN A 461 22.33 -6.08 2.44
N SER A 462 21.50 -5.52 3.32
CA SER A 462 21.40 -5.92 4.72
C SER A 462 21.00 -7.38 4.92
N GLU A 463 20.20 -7.97 4.01
CA GLU A 463 19.85 -9.40 4.07
C GLU A 463 21.09 -10.30 3.86
N ALA A 464 21.94 -9.98 2.88
CA ALA A 464 23.19 -10.71 2.65
C ALA A 464 24.14 -10.59 3.84
N LEU A 465 24.25 -9.38 4.42
CA LEU A 465 25.07 -9.11 5.59
C LEU A 465 24.55 -9.85 6.84
N ALA A 466 23.22 -9.86 7.05
CA ALA A 466 22.58 -10.59 8.15
C ALA A 466 22.84 -12.10 8.10
N LYS A 467 22.84 -12.67 6.89
CA LYS A 467 23.04 -14.12 6.66
C LYS A 467 24.50 -14.52 6.48
N ALA A 468 25.45 -13.59 6.57
CA ALA A 468 26.88 -13.83 6.36
C ALA A 468 27.48 -14.93 7.24
N LYS A 469 26.88 -15.22 8.39
CA LYS A 469 27.32 -16.25 9.35
C LYS A 469 26.36 -17.42 9.46
N ASP A 470 25.33 -17.50 8.63
CA ASP A 470 24.40 -18.64 8.63
C ASP A 470 25.14 -19.93 8.22
N LYS A 471 24.93 -21.01 8.96
CA LYS A 471 25.56 -22.31 8.65
C LYS A 471 25.07 -22.82 7.31
N GLY A 472 26.02 -23.31 6.48
CA GLY A 472 25.73 -23.90 5.18
C GLY A 472 25.54 -22.89 4.06
N LEU A 473 25.71 -21.61 4.33
CA LEU A 473 25.81 -20.56 3.32
C LEU A 473 27.26 -20.07 3.25
N ASN A 474 27.87 -20.18 2.08
CA ASN A 474 29.30 -19.86 1.91
C ASN A 474 29.44 -18.54 1.14
N LEU A 475 29.21 -17.42 1.85
CA LEU A 475 29.42 -16.11 1.29
C LEU A 475 30.90 -15.73 1.43
N ASP A 476 31.60 -15.69 0.31
CA ASP A 476 33.03 -15.40 0.31
C ASP A 476 33.35 -13.90 0.22
N ALA A 477 34.64 -13.56 0.37
CA ALA A 477 35.10 -12.19 0.33
C ALA A 477 34.85 -11.52 -1.03
N ASP A 478 34.84 -12.27 -2.13
CA ASP A 478 34.61 -11.76 -3.48
C ASP A 478 33.13 -11.41 -3.66
N PHE A 479 32.20 -12.19 -3.06
CA PHE A 479 30.77 -11.85 -3.03
C PHE A 479 30.55 -10.52 -2.32
N PHE A 480 31.06 -10.37 -1.08
CA PHE A 480 30.88 -9.11 -0.33
C PHE A 480 31.57 -7.91 -0.98
N ALA A 481 32.75 -8.12 -1.62
CA ALA A 481 33.43 -7.02 -2.31
C ALA A 481 32.59 -6.34 -3.40
N ASN A 482 31.56 -7.05 -3.91
CA ASN A 482 30.74 -6.57 -5.04
C ASN A 482 29.26 -6.38 -4.69
N HIS A 483 28.77 -6.84 -3.52
CA HIS A 483 27.33 -6.89 -3.21
C HIS A 483 27.00 -6.41 -1.79
N THR A 484 27.82 -5.57 -1.16
CA THR A 484 27.47 -4.94 0.14
C THR A 484 26.45 -3.83 -0.02
N SER A 485 26.48 -3.13 -1.17
CA SER A 485 25.57 -2.03 -1.50
C SER A 485 25.13 -2.11 -2.96
N PHE A 486 24.12 -1.32 -3.32
CA PHE A 486 23.60 -1.17 -4.67
C PHE A 486 23.32 0.31 -4.98
N ALA A 487 23.41 0.67 -6.27
CA ALA A 487 23.28 2.04 -6.75
C ALA A 487 21.81 2.50 -6.85
N PRO A 488 21.54 3.81 -6.95
CA PRO A 488 20.23 4.35 -7.27
C PRO A 488 19.66 3.83 -8.58
N GLU A 489 18.35 3.69 -8.64
CA GLU A 489 17.59 3.43 -9.86
C GLU A 489 16.91 4.72 -10.34
N TYR A 490 16.87 4.94 -11.65
CA TYR A 490 16.16 6.06 -12.28
C TYR A 490 15.07 5.56 -13.22
N LEU A 491 13.98 6.34 -13.30
CA LEU A 491 12.85 6.03 -14.14
C LEU A 491 12.43 7.25 -14.94
N TRP A 492 12.53 7.17 -16.26
CA TRP A 492 11.96 8.13 -17.20
C TRP A 492 10.59 7.66 -17.64
N SER A 493 9.59 8.53 -17.58
CA SER A 493 8.22 8.23 -18.02
C SER A 493 7.73 9.32 -18.97
N GLY A 494 7.30 8.90 -20.16
CA GLY A 494 6.51 9.71 -21.07
C GLY A 494 5.05 9.29 -21.01
N GLU A 495 4.13 10.24 -20.84
CA GLU A 495 2.71 9.95 -20.74
C GLU A 495 1.87 10.90 -21.62
N PHE A 496 0.82 10.36 -22.23
CA PHE A 496 -0.22 11.12 -22.92
C PHE A 496 -1.58 10.71 -22.36
N GLY A 497 -2.40 11.67 -21.97
CA GLY A 497 -3.71 11.39 -21.42
C GLY A 497 -4.82 12.27 -21.95
N VAL A 498 -6.04 11.74 -21.83
CA VAL A 498 -7.30 12.43 -22.15
C VAL A 498 -8.23 12.24 -20.95
N LYS A 499 -8.77 13.32 -20.42
CA LYS A 499 -9.74 13.32 -19.34
C LYS A 499 -10.94 14.16 -19.73
N GLY A 500 -12.14 13.61 -19.52
CA GLY A 500 -13.34 14.35 -19.89
C GLY A 500 -14.59 13.82 -19.22
N SER A 501 -15.61 14.70 -19.16
CA SER A 501 -16.97 14.34 -18.75
C SER A 501 -18.02 14.95 -19.69
N SER A 502 -19.22 14.34 -19.70
CA SER A 502 -20.39 14.91 -20.39
C SER A 502 -20.92 16.15 -19.64
N LEU A 503 -21.78 16.94 -20.33
CA LEU A 503 -22.34 18.17 -19.76
C LEU A 503 -23.17 17.97 -18.48
N ASP A 504 -23.74 16.77 -18.31
CA ASP A 504 -24.55 16.37 -17.15
C ASP A 504 -23.82 15.38 -16.24
N ASP A 505 -22.49 15.23 -16.45
CA ASP A 505 -21.58 14.31 -15.74
C ASP A 505 -22.02 12.84 -15.70
N LYS A 506 -23.01 12.46 -16.54
CA LYS A 506 -23.46 11.08 -16.69
C LYS A 506 -22.39 10.15 -17.28
N PHE A 507 -21.39 10.70 -17.93
CA PHE A 507 -20.28 9.96 -18.50
C PHE A 507 -18.97 10.64 -18.13
N VAL A 508 -18.10 9.91 -17.45
CA VAL A 508 -16.74 10.33 -17.09
C VAL A 508 -15.76 9.34 -17.66
N LEU A 509 -14.71 9.83 -18.31
CA LEU A 509 -13.67 9.00 -18.92
C LEU A 509 -12.28 9.58 -18.66
N ARG A 510 -11.36 8.73 -18.27
CA ARG A 510 -9.92 9.01 -18.12
C ARG A 510 -9.15 7.95 -18.90
N LEU A 511 -8.28 8.39 -19.79
CA LEU A 511 -7.40 7.55 -20.63
C LEU A 511 -5.97 8.00 -20.42
N ALA A 512 -5.02 7.06 -20.31
CA ALA A 512 -3.61 7.32 -20.34
C ALA A 512 -2.87 6.27 -21.17
N ALA A 513 -1.89 6.72 -21.95
CA ALA A 513 -0.90 5.88 -22.61
C ALA A 513 0.48 6.30 -22.09
N PHE A 514 1.30 5.33 -21.71
CA PHE A 514 2.59 5.60 -21.11
C PHE A 514 3.69 4.72 -21.68
N TYR A 515 4.92 5.25 -21.61
CA TYR A 515 6.16 4.52 -21.84
C TYR A 515 7.16 4.90 -20.75
N MET A 516 7.75 3.90 -20.10
CA MET A 516 8.69 4.06 -19.00
C MET A 516 9.99 3.33 -19.34
N TYR A 517 11.12 3.99 -19.08
CA TYR A 517 12.45 3.43 -19.23
C TYR A 517 13.18 3.51 -17.88
N ARG A 518 13.63 2.35 -17.39
CA ARG A 518 14.34 2.18 -16.12
C ARG A 518 15.82 2.04 -16.37
N GLU A 519 16.62 2.85 -15.69
CA GLU A 519 18.08 2.82 -15.71
C GLU A 519 18.59 2.27 -14.38
N ASP A 520 19.59 1.39 -14.40
CA ASP A 520 20.19 0.75 -13.22
C ASP A 520 19.12 0.08 -12.35
N MET A 521 18.24 -0.67 -12.99
CA MET A 521 17.08 -1.29 -12.38
C MET A 521 17.45 -2.20 -11.20
N GLN A 522 16.92 -1.92 -10.01
CA GLN A 522 17.17 -2.70 -8.80
C GLN A 522 16.36 -4.00 -8.83
N LEU A 523 17.05 -5.12 -9.01
CA LEU A 523 16.47 -6.47 -9.02
C LEU A 523 16.97 -7.30 -7.84
N LYS A 524 16.05 -8.06 -7.21
CA LYS A 524 16.42 -9.01 -6.17
C LYS A 524 16.98 -10.28 -6.79
N SER A 525 18.21 -10.61 -6.45
CA SER A 525 18.93 -11.83 -6.81
C SER A 525 19.14 -12.71 -5.58
N TRP A 526 19.54 -13.97 -5.80
CA TRP A 526 19.71 -14.95 -4.74
C TRP A 526 21.03 -15.70 -4.91
N GLN A 527 21.82 -15.74 -3.84
CA GLN A 527 22.91 -16.70 -3.70
C GLN A 527 22.35 -17.96 -3.04
N VAL A 528 22.54 -19.12 -3.69
CA VAL A 528 21.97 -20.40 -3.24
C VAL A 528 23.06 -21.42 -3.07
N GLU A 529 23.12 -22.09 -1.91
CA GLU A 529 23.94 -23.28 -1.65
C GLU A 529 23.11 -24.37 -0.97
N GLY A 530 22.81 -25.41 -1.70
CA GLY A 530 21.92 -26.49 -1.25
C GLY A 530 20.51 -25.95 -0.96
N GLN A 531 20.08 -26.05 0.29
CA GLN A 531 18.79 -25.51 0.78
C GLN A 531 18.94 -24.12 1.40
N LYS A 532 20.14 -23.59 1.51
CA LYS A 532 20.40 -22.26 2.08
C LYS A 532 20.47 -21.21 0.98
N PHE A 533 19.85 -20.07 1.24
CA PHE A 533 19.81 -18.97 0.30
C PHE A 533 19.88 -17.62 1.02
N THR A 534 20.43 -16.62 0.36
CA THR A 534 20.33 -15.23 0.77
C THR A 534 19.96 -14.35 -0.40
N GLY A 535 19.05 -13.41 -0.14
CA GLY A 535 18.69 -12.39 -1.12
C GLY A 535 19.66 -11.21 -1.06
N TYR A 536 19.90 -10.61 -2.21
CA TYR A 536 20.57 -9.33 -2.32
C TYR A 536 20.01 -8.58 -3.52
N ILE A 537 20.20 -7.28 -3.54
CA ILE A 537 19.81 -6.44 -4.68
C ILE A 537 21.03 -6.19 -5.53
N ASP A 538 20.83 -6.33 -6.84
CA ASP A 538 21.80 -6.01 -7.87
C ASP A 538 21.17 -5.01 -8.86
N ASN A 539 21.98 -4.20 -9.50
CA ASN A 539 21.51 -3.27 -10.53
C ASN A 539 21.57 -3.95 -11.90
N ALA A 540 20.40 -4.24 -12.48
CA ALA A 540 20.29 -4.64 -13.88
C ALA A 540 20.59 -3.43 -14.80
N SER A 541 20.92 -3.69 -16.07
CA SER A 541 21.27 -2.60 -16.98
C SER A 541 20.07 -1.71 -17.26
N SER A 542 18.91 -2.23 -17.63
CA SER A 542 17.70 -1.45 -17.89
C SER A 542 16.43 -2.29 -17.91
N GLY A 543 15.29 -1.62 -17.97
CA GLY A 543 13.99 -2.22 -18.19
C GLY A 543 13.02 -1.26 -18.89
N GLU A 544 12.06 -1.83 -19.59
CA GLU A 544 11.03 -1.06 -20.30
C GLU A 544 9.63 -1.49 -19.85
N ASN A 545 8.75 -0.50 -19.61
CA ASN A 545 7.36 -0.73 -19.26
C ASN A 545 6.49 0.21 -20.07
N TYR A 546 5.52 -0.29 -20.83
CA TYR A 546 4.58 0.56 -21.56
C TYR A 546 3.18 -0.03 -21.54
N GLY A 547 2.18 0.85 -21.70
CA GLY A 547 0.82 0.39 -21.63
C GLY A 547 -0.24 1.45 -21.81
N LEU A 548 -1.48 1.01 -21.53
CA LEU A 548 -2.70 1.81 -21.62
C LEU A 548 -3.49 1.65 -20.33
N GLU A 549 -4.16 2.72 -19.92
CA GLU A 549 -5.07 2.76 -18.79
C GLU A 549 -6.35 3.44 -19.18
N ILE A 550 -7.49 2.86 -18.80
CA ILE A 550 -8.84 3.36 -19.02
C ILE A 550 -9.58 3.29 -17.70
N GLU A 551 -10.17 4.39 -17.29
CA GLU A 551 -11.06 4.43 -16.13
C GLU A 551 -12.26 5.31 -16.43
N GLY A 552 -13.43 4.96 -15.91
CA GLY A 552 -14.59 5.80 -16.10
C GLY A 552 -15.85 5.30 -15.42
N SER A 553 -16.87 6.17 -15.48
CA SER A 553 -18.20 5.88 -14.99
C SER A 553 -19.26 6.29 -16.03
N PHE A 554 -20.34 5.57 -16.06
CA PHE A 554 -21.48 5.82 -16.96
C PHE A 554 -22.81 5.59 -16.24
N GLN A 555 -23.55 6.66 -16.02
CA GLN A 555 -24.96 6.60 -15.58
C GLN A 555 -25.83 6.20 -16.77
N ALA A 556 -25.94 4.88 -17.01
CA ALA A 556 -26.63 4.33 -18.19
C ALA A 556 -28.13 4.60 -18.18
N THR A 557 -28.75 4.60 -17.01
CA THR A 557 -30.12 5.05 -16.75
C THR A 557 -30.16 5.76 -15.39
N ASP A 558 -31.26 6.39 -15.02
CA ASP A 558 -31.40 7.01 -13.70
C ASP A 558 -31.18 6.02 -12.53
N ASN A 559 -31.30 4.72 -12.80
CA ASN A 559 -31.17 3.66 -11.80
C ASN A 559 -29.90 2.78 -11.98
N LEU A 560 -29.17 2.87 -13.10
CA LEU A 560 -28.04 2.00 -13.41
C LEU A 560 -26.76 2.80 -13.58
N LEU A 561 -25.85 2.66 -12.67
CA LEU A 561 -24.47 3.17 -12.73
C LEU A 561 -23.52 2.02 -13.10
N LEU A 562 -22.70 2.25 -14.10
CA LEU A 562 -21.60 1.39 -14.51
C LEU A 562 -20.28 2.10 -14.22
N THR A 563 -19.39 1.46 -13.51
CA THR A 563 -18.00 1.95 -13.27
C THR A 563 -17.01 0.90 -13.76
N GLY A 564 -15.84 1.33 -14.18
CA GLY A 564 -14.83 0.37 -14.58
C GLY A 564 -13.46 0.96 -14.82
N SER A 565 -12.49 0.08 -14.68
CA SER A 565 -11.10 0.30 -15.01
C SER A 565 -10.57 -0.85 -15.87
N ALA A 566 -9.59 -0.55 -16.73
CA ALA A 566 -8.84 -1.57 -17.46
C ALA A 566 -7.42 -1.06 -17.71
N GLY A 567 -6.44 -1.94 -17.54
CA GLY A 567 -5.04 -1.69 -17.81
C GLY A 567 -4.49 -2.74 -18.78
N TYR A 568 -3.65 -2.30 -19.69
CA TYR A 568 -2.74 -3.15 -20.47
C TYR A 568 -1.32 -2.75 -20.15
N LEU A 569 -0.46 -3.70 -19.88
CA LEU A 569 0.92 -3.51 -19.48
C LEU A 569 1.83 -4.49 -20.21
N HIS A 570 2.87 -3.98 -20.82
CA HIS A 570 4.01 -4.76 -21.28
C HIS A 570 5.24 -4.34 -20.49
N THR A 571 6.01 -5.31 -20.02
CA THR A 571 7.25 -5.06 -19.28
C THR A 571 8.36 -5.94 -19.82
N GLU A 572 9.59 -5.45 -19.79
CA GLU A 572 10.76 -6.18 -20.27
C GLU A 572 11.98 -5.86 -19.38
N ILE A 573 12.80 -6.87 -19.11
CA ILE A 573 14.11 -6.76 -18.49
C ILE A 573 15.15 -6.85 -19.61
N ASN A 574 16.13 -5.95 -19.65
CA ASN A 574 17.17 -5.94 -20.69
C ASN A 574 18.53 -6.28 -20.10
N ASP A 575 19.28 -7.12 -20.82
CA ASP A 575 20.70 -7.44 -20.55
C ASP A 575 21.00 -7.90 -19.11
N PHE A 576 20.14 -8.77 -18.55
CA PHE A 576 20.32 -9.30 -17.20
C PHE A 576 20.35 -10.83 -17.16
N VAL A 577 21.42 -11.37 -16.55
CA VAL A 577 21.54 -12.79 -16.22
C VAL A 577 21.65 -12.92 -14.70
N ALA A 578 20.69 -13.59 -14.09
CA ALA A 578 20.70 -13.84 -12.65
C ALA A 578 21.91 -14.73 -12.25
N GLN A 579 22.34 -14.64 -10.99
CA GLN A 579 23.45 -15.45 -10.49
C GLN A 579 23.19 -16.97 -10.58
N SER A 580 21.94 -17.39 -10.57
CA SER A 580 21.54 -18.78 -10.87
C SER A 580 21.87 -19.24 -12.30
N GLY A 581 22.31 -18.32 -13.18
CA GLY A 581 22.50 -18.54 -14.61
C GLY A 581 21.21 -18.43 -15.43
N LEU A 582 20.09 -18.02 -14.83
CA LEU A 582 18.84 -17.75 -15.54
C LEU A 582 19.02 -16.47 -16.36
N ASP A 583 18.96 -16.61 -17.68
CA ASP A 583 18.92 -15.48 -18.61
C ASP A 583 17.53 -14.85 -18.56
N GLN A 584 17.47 -13.56 -18.23
CA GLN A 584 16.24 -12.80 -18.10
C GLN A 584 16.08 -11.73 -19.19
N ASP A 585 16.99 -11.68 -20.14
CA ASP A 585 16.89 -10.77 -21.27
C ASP A 585 15.59 -11.01 -22.07
N GLY A 586 14.83 -9.95 -22.30
CA GLY A 586 13.52 -10.03 -22.99
C GLY A 586 12.37 -10.62 -22.13
N ARG A 587 12.58 -10.88 -20.84
CA ARG A 587 11.57 -11.46 -19.96
C ARG A 587 10.65 -10.37 -19.37
N ASP A 588 9.35 -10.69 -19.23
CA ASP A 588 8.44 -9.86 -18.45
C ASP A 588 8.92 -9.72 -16.98
N GLN A 589 8.82 -8.53 -16.41
CA GLN A 589 9.12 -8.29 -14.99
C GLN A 589 8.13 -9.05 -14.10
N ALA A 590 8.55 -9.43 -12.90
CA ALA A 590 7.67 -10.11 -11.96
C ALA A 590 6.58 -9.17 -11.40
N GLN A 591 5.46 -9.75 -10.95
CA GLN A 591 4.28 -9.06 -10.41
C GLN A 591 3.67 -8.02 -11.39
N ALA A 592 3.83 -8.25 -12.70
CA ALA A 592 3.40 -7.37 -13.78
C ALA A 592 2.43 -8.09 -14.73
N PRO A 593 1.15 -8.30 -14.34
CA PRO A 593 0.16 -8.91 -15.22
C PRO A 593 -0.05 -8.06 -16.48
N LYS A 594 -0.16 -8.71 -17.67
CA LYS A 594 -0.30 -8.03 -18.96
C LYS A 594 -1.61 -7.28 -19.12
N TYR A 595 -2.66 -7.76 -18.48
CA TYR A 595 -3.92 -7.02 -18.39
C TYR A 595 -4.49 -7.14 -17.00
N GLN A 596 -5.24 -6.12 -16.62
CA GLN A 596 -6.00 -6.06 -15.38
C GLN A 596 -7.27 -5.26 -15.65
N TYR A 597 -8.40 -5.69 -15.07
CA TYR A 597 -9.64 -4.97 -15.19
C TYR A 597 -10.53 -5.14 -13.97
N ALA A 598 -11.39 -4.14 -13.75
CA ALA A 598 -12.48 -4.19 -12.80
C ALA A 598 -13.70 -3.47 -13.39
N PHE A 599 -14.87 -4.10 -13.32
CA PHE A 599 -16.13 -3.54 -13.75
C PHE A 599 -17.18 -3.74 -12.69
N THR A 600 -17.94 -2.71 -12.37
CA THR A 600 -19.03 -2.77 -11.40
C THR A 600 -20.30 -2.22 -12.01
N ALA A 601 -21.40 -2.91 -11.81
CA ALA A 601 -22.74 -2.47 -12.15
C ALA A 601 -23.56 -2.34 -10.86
N ARG A 602 -23.99 -1.11 -10.53
CA ARG A 602 -24.91 -0.83 -9.43
C ARG A 602 -26.28 -0.48 -9.98
N TYR A 603 -27.31 -1.18 -9.49
CA TYR A 603 -28.70 -0.93 -9.83
C TYR A 603 -29.51 -0.52 -8.61
N ASN A 604 -30.09 0.68 -8.63
CA ASN A 604 -30.95 1.20 -7.58
C ASN A 604 -32.40 0.81 -7.89
N PHE A 605 -33.00 -0.12 -7.14
CA PHE A 605 -34.42 -0.50 -7.26
C PHE A 605 -35.34 0.60 -6.79
N THR A 606 -34.92 1.33 -5.77
CA THR A 606 -35.51 2.55 -5.24
C THR A 606 -34.36 3.51 -4.89
N PRO A 607 -34.61 4.77 -4.54
CA PRO A 607 -33.54 5.66 -4.04
C PRO A 607 -32.74 5.11 -2.86
N ALA A 608 -33.35 4.21 -2.06
CA ALA A 608 -32.72 3.64 -0.88
C ALA A 608 -32.22 2.19 -1.06
N LEU A 609 -32.79 1.41 -1.98
CA LEU A 609 -32.47 -0.01 -2.12
C LEU A 609 -31.66 -0.28 -3.39
N TYR A 610 -30.48 -0.89 -3.23
CA TYR A 610 -29.60 -1.19 -4.36
C TYR A 610 -29.05 -2.61 -4.34
N ALA A 611 -28.60 -3.06 -5.50
CA ALA A 611 -27.70 -4.20 -5.64
C ALA A 611 -26.50 -3.81 -6.52
N SER A 612 -25.35 -4.38 -6.23
CA SER A 612 -24.16 -4.22 -7.03
C SER A 612 -23.53 -5.57 -7.34
N ILE A 613 -22.97 -5.69 -8.54
CA ILE A 613 -22.15 -6.82 -8.95
C ILE A 613 -20.87 -6.28 -9.58
N GLY A 614 -19.74 -6.80 -9.12
CA GLY A 614 -18.40 -6.49 -9.61
C GLY A 614 -17.75 -7.71 -10.26
N LEU A 615 -17.01 -7.49 -11.31
CA LEU A 615 -16.13 -8.47 -11.96
C LEU A 615 -14.74 -7.86 -12.01
N GLU A 616 -13.75 -8.52 -11.48
CA GLU A 616 -12.35 -8.12 -11.54
C GLU A 616 -11.47 -9.28 -11.96
N GLY A 617 -10.39 -8.99 -12.68
CA GLY A 617 -9.50 -10.02 -13.15
C GLY A 617 -8.15 -9.48 -13.59
N LYS A 618 -7.18 -10.38 -13.63
CA LYS A 618 -5.82 -10.11 -14.08
C LYS A 618 -5.21 -11.34 -14.78
N ASP A 619 -4.25 -11.06 -15.66
CA ASP A 619 -3.48 -12.09 -16.39
C ASP A 619 -2.54 -12.86 -15.45
N ASP A 620 -1.94 -13.95 -15.96
CA ASP A 620 -0.85 -14.63 -15.31
C ASP A 620 0.38 -13.73 -15.22
N TYR A 621 1.20 -13.92 -14.17
CA TYR A 621 2.42 -13.15 -13.98
C TYR A 621 3.47 -13.95 -13.21
N TYR A 622 4.75 -13.62 -13.39
CA TYR A 622 5.83 -14.21 -12.62
C TYR A 622 5.81 -13.77 -11.16
N PHE A 623 5.99 -14.70 -10.22
CA PHE A 623 6.10 -14.36 -8.80
C PHE A 623 7.39 -13.59 -8.48
N SER A 624 8.48 -13.93 -9.16
CA SER A 624 9.82 -13.40 -8.88
C SER A 624 10.62 -13.23 -10.17
N ASP A 625 11.64 -12.38 -10.12
CA ASP A 625 12.64 -12.27 -11.18
C ASP A 625 13.71 -13.39 -11.10
N SER A 626 13.72 -14.19 -10.04
CA SER A 626 14.72 -15.24 -9.82
C SER A 626 14.32 -16.64 -10.32
N HIS A 627 13.05 -16.89 -10.65
CA HIS A 627 12.52 -18.16 -11.15
C HIS A 627 11.36 -17.96 -12.13
N ASN A 628 10.92 -19.03 -12.78
CA ASN A 628 9.90 -18.98 -13.84
C ASN A 628 8.49 -19.39 -13.40
N SER A 629 8.26 -19.60 -12.11
CA SER A 629 6.94 -19.92 -11.58
C SER A 629 6.01 -18.71 -11.64
N LYS A 630 4.76 -18.96 -12.06
CA LYS A 630 3.76 -17.93 -12.29
C LYS A 630 2.52 -18.11 -11.41
N ALA A 631 1.94 -17.00 -10.99
CA ALA A 631 0.55 -16.96 -10.56
C ALA A 631 -0.36 -17.18 -11.78
N PRO A 632 -1.42 -17.98 -11.68
CA PRO A 632 -2.40 -18.12 -12.75
C PRO A 632 -3.20 -16.83 -12.95
N SER A 633 -3.81 -16.68 -14.13
CA SER A 633 -4.80 -15.64 -14.35
C SER A 633 -6.03 -15.87 -13.48
N THR A 634 -6.61 -14.80 -12.95
CA THR A 634 -7.73 -14.86 -12.01
C THR A 634 -8.91 -14.00 -12.49
N ASN A 635 -10.13 -14.42 -12.14
CA ASN A 635 -11.37 -13.69 -12.39
C ASN A 635 -12.25 -13.83 -11.15
N LEU A 636 -12.51 -12.73 -10.45
CA LEU A 636 -13.27 -12.71 -9.21
C LEU A 636 -14.59 -11.98 -9.42
N VAL A 637 -15.63 -12.49 -8.78
CA VAL A 637 -16.94 -11.85 -8.76
C VAL A 637 -17.25 -11.40 -7.34
N ASN A 638 -17.60 -10.12 -7.21
CA ASN A 638 -18.01 -9.51 -5.96
C ASN A 638 -19.48 -9.10 -6.08
N ALA A 639 -20.23 -9.13 -4.99
CA ALA A 639 -21.62 -8.72 -4.98
C ALA A 639 -21.97 -8.00 -3.68
N SER A 640 -22.88 -7.03 -3.77
CA SER A 640 -23.45 -6.40 -2.58
C SER A 640 -24.93 -6.10 -2.78
N PHE A 641 -25.66 -6.07 -1.67
CA PHE A 641 -27.06 -5.71 -1.60
C PHE A 641 -27.27 -4.83 -0.35
N GLY A 642 -27.73 -3.61 -0.56
CA GLY A 642 -27.78 -2.66 0.53
C GLY A 642 -29.04 -1.82 0.53
N TYR A 643 -29.27 -1.22 1.69
CA TYR A 643 -30.27 -0.21 1.92
C TYR A 643 -29.63 1.03 2.54
N GLU A 644 -29.83 2.18 1.93
CA GLU A 644 -29.36 3.50 2.33
C GLU A 644 -30.57 4.33 2.80
N GLY A 645 -30.70 4.57 4.12
CA GLY A 645 -31.68 5.48 4.71
C GLY A 645 -31.07 6.86 4.90
N ASP A 646 -31.82 7.78 5.53
CA ASP A 646 -31.39 9.17 5.70
C ASP A 646 -30.09 9.31 6.54
N ASN A 647 -29.98 8.52 7.60
CA ASN A 647 -28.86 8.59 8.56
C ASN A 647 -28.24 7.21 8.86
N TRP A 648 -28.60 6.18 8.12
CA TRP A 648 -28.06 4.85 8.32
C TRP A 648 -28.09 4.04 7.05
N SER A 649 -27.16 3.12 6.95
CA SER A 649 -27.13 2.14 5.86
C SER A 649 -26.87 0.74 6.41
N ILE A 650 -27.30 -0.26 5.65
CA ILE A 650 -26.95 -1.64 5.85
C ILE A 650 -26.54 -2.25 4.51
N ASN A 651 -25.40 -2.87 4.46
CA ASN A 651 -24.84 -3.51 3.28
C ASN A 651 -24.49 -4.97 3.58
N ALA A 652 -25.12 -5.90 2.87
CA ALA A 652 -24.69 -7.29 2.81
C ALA A 652 -23.78 -7.44 1.58
N TRP A 653 -22.57 -7.92 1.78
CA TRP A 653 -21.54 -7.98 0.75
C TRP A 653 -20.85 -9.35 0.73
N ALA A 654 -20.33 -9.71 -0.43
CA ALA A 654 -19.48 -10.87 -0.62
C ALA A 654 -18.39 -10.55 -1.64
N ARG A 655 -17.14 -10.92 -1.32
CA ARG A 655 -15.98 -10.87 -2.22
C ARG A 655 -15.56 -12.29 -2.57
N ASN A 656 -14.97 -12.45 -3.75
CA ASN A 656 -14.60 -13.77 -4.28
C ASN A 656 -15.76 -14.78 -4.17
N LEU A 657 -16.92 -14.41 -4.70
CA LEU A 657 -18.20 -15.14 -4.52
C LEU A 657 -18.13 -16.62 -4.94
N PHE A 658 -17.22 -16.98 -5.85
CA PHE A 658 -17.06 -18.34 -6.34
C PHE A 658 -15.91 -19.11 -5.67
N ASP A 659 -15.28 -18.52 -4.64
CA ASP A 659 -14.23 -19.15 -3.83
C ASP A 659 -13.03 -19.60 -4.65
N GLU A 660 -12.57 -18.76 -5.58
CA GLU A 660 -11.38 -19.01 -6.40
C GLU A 660 -10.10 -18.89 -5.55
N ASP A 661 -9.18 -19.82 -5.70
CA ASP A 661 -7.86 -19.73 -5.10
C ASP A 661 -6.97 -18.72 -5.85
N VAL A 662 -6.54 -17.68 -5.16
CA VAL A 662 -5.74 -16.58 -5.72
C VAL A 662 -4.35 -16.57 -5.08
N PRO A 663 -3.33 -17.14 -5.72
CA PRO A 663 -1.97 -17.01 -5.21
C PRO A 663 -1.50 -15.55 -5.25
N THR A 664 -1.06 -15.02 -4.09
CA THR A 664 -0.59 -13.64 -3.91
C THR A 664 0.92 -13.55 -3.76
N ARG A 665 1.57 -14.65 -3.39
CA ARG A 665 3.01 -14.79 -3.24
C ARG A 665 3.41 -16.21 -3.62
N GLY A 666 4.61 -16.39 -4.18
CA GLY A 666 5.11 -17.72 -4.54
C GLY A 666 6.62 -17.82 -4.48
N PHE A 667 7.12 -18.98 -4.05
CA PHE A 667 8.52 -19.35 -4.00
C PHE A 667 8.75 -20.65 -4.77
N GLU A 668 9.97 -20.85 -5.28
CA GLU A 668 10.37 -22.05 -5.99
C GLU A 668 11.64 -22.61 -5.35
N PHE A 669 11.49 -23.67 -4.54
CA PHE A 669 12.57 -24.38 -3.88
C PHE A 669 12.09 -25.77 -3.41
N GLY A 670 12.98 -26.58 -2.84
CA GLY A 670 12.64 -27.88 -2.25
C GLY A 670 12.43 -27.74 -0.74
N ASN A 671 11.22 -27.98 -0.23
CA ASN A 671 10.90 -28.00 1.20
C ASN A 671 10.22 -29.29 1.67
N ASP A 672 9.78 -30.15 0.76
CA ASP A 672 9.13 -31.42 1.12
C ASP A 672 10.14 -32.54 1.29
N PRO A 673 10.38 -33.03 2.52
CA PRO A 673 11.29 -34.14 2.77
C PRO A 673 10.78 -35.50 2.26
N LEU A 674 9.46 -35.66 2.05
CA LEU A 674 8.87 -36.90 1.54
C LEU A 674 9.25 -37.21 0.11
N ASP A 675 9.51 -36.20 -0.70
CA ASP A 675 9.93 -36.34 -2.08
C ASP A 675 11.43 -36.07 -2.30
N GLY A 676 12.20 -35.99 -1.21
CA GLY A 676 13.61 -35.75 -1.22
C GLY A 676 14.00 -34.32 -1.55
N TYR A 677 13.18 -33.37 -1.16
CA TYR A 677 13.37 -31.93 -1.40
C TYR A 677 13.41 -31.56 -2.89
N THR A 678 12.58 -32.21 -3.67
CA THR A 678 12.38 -31.82 -5.06
C THR A 678 11.83 -30.39 -5.13
N THR A 679 12.32 -29.60 -6.09
CA THR A 679 11.89 -28.21 -6.26
C THR A 679 10.42 -28.15 -6.68
N HIS A 680 9.61 -27.46 -5.90
CA HIS A 680 8.21 -27.15 -6.15
C HIS A 680 7.95 -25.64 -6.05
N THR A 681 6.81 -25.22 -6.58
CA THR A 681 6.27 -23.87 -6.32
C THR A 681 5.36 -23.94 -5.12
N TYR A 682 5.70 -23.21 -4.07
CA TYR A 682 4.87 -23.03 -2.89
C TYR A 682 4.24 -21.64 -2.93
N THR A 683 2.95 -21.55 -2.58
CA THR A 683 2.18 -20.32 -2.73
C THR A 683 1.44 -19.95 -1.46
N GLN A 684 1.46 -18.67 -1.15
CA GLN A 684 0.52 -18.07 -0.23
C GLN A 684 -0.77 -17.75 -0.96
N LEU A 685 -1.88 -18.28 -0.49
CA LEU A 685 -3.21 -17.99 -1.01
C LEU A 685 -3.74 -16.68 -0.41
N GLY A 686 -4.35 -15.85 -1.24
CA GLY A 686 -5.08 -14.67 -0.84
C GLY A 686 -6.43 -15.01 -0.20
N GLU A 687 -7.28 -14.02 -0.07
CA GLU A 687 -8.59 -14.14 0.57
C GLU A 687 -9.50 -15.14 -0.17
N PRO A 688 -10.09 -16.12 0.51
CA PRO A 688 -11.13 -17.00 -0.06
C PRO A 688 -12.44 -16.23 -0.24
N MET A 689 -13.58 -16.92 -0.41
CA MET A 689 -14.88 -16.26 -0.35
C MET A 689 -15.11 -15.69 1.05
N VAL A 690 -15.13 -14.35 1.15
CA VAL A 690 -15.56 -13.66 2.37
C VAL A 690 -16.89 -12.97 2.14
N ALA A 691 -17.77 -13.04 3.14
CA ALA A 691 -19.08 -12.41 3.10
C ALA A 691 -19.45 -11.86 4.48
N GLY A 692 -20.16 -10.76 4.48
CA GLY A 692 -20.56 -10.13 5.74
C GLY A 692 -21.72 -9.15 5.57
N VAL A 693 -22.08 -8.56 6.68
CA VAL A 693 -23.05 -7.48 6.77
C VAL A 693 -22.42 -6.34 7.57
N THR A 694 -22.47 -5.15 7.01
CA THR A 694 -22.01 -3.92 7.66
C THR A 694 -23.20 -2.98 7.85
N PHE A 695 -23.36 -2.46 9.05
CA PHE A 695 -24.30 -1.40 9.42
C PHE A 695 -23.52 -0.12 9.71
N ILE A 696 -23.94 1.00 9.11
CA ILE A 696 -23.34 2.32 9.32
C ILE A 696 -24.45 3.28 9.74
N TYR A 697 -24.17 4.08 10.76
CA TYR A 697 -25.00 5.23 11.17
C TYR A 697 -24.15 6.49 11.11
N GLU A 698 -24.68 7.55 10.48
CA GLU A 698 -24.01 8.83 10.31
C GLU A 698 -24.97 9.98 10.65
N LEU A 699 -24.46 10.98 11.43
CA LEU A 699 -25.18 12.17 11.86
C LEU A 699 -24.36 13.41 11.54
#